data_7352fc55a6223bb418833f30be95592d
#
_entry.id   7352fc55a6223bb418833f30be95592d
#
_cell.length_a   1.000
_cell.length_b   1.000
_cell.length_c   1.000
_cell.angle_alpha   90.00
_cell.angle_beta   90.00
_cell.angle_gamma   90.00
#
_symmetry.space_group_name_H-M   'P 1'
#
loop_
_entity.id
_entity.type
_entity.pdbx_description
1 polymer ?
#
loop_
_entity_poly.entity_id
_entity_poly.type
_entity_poly.pdbx_seq_one_letter_code
_entity_poly.pdbx_strand_id
1 'polypeptide(L)'
;MEYKKFYLLIIVCLFSIGIFAQSGTEKISISFSKIPLKEAMARVEKASGYLFSYDATEINAEQLVSLNCKNEEVRLALRKMFEPTNITFKFQNKQIVLSLSSKETLSSKKGATKTVTGTVSDGAGEPIIGATVIVKGTINGVLTDMDGKYTIKAREGEVLEFRYIGYNSVEQKVKDKSVINIAMAESNVNLDDVVVIGYGSQKKESVVSSVNTMKPAEIAIPTRSLSNTIAGQVAGVIAIQRSGEPGNDDADFWIRGQSSYAGGTSPLVLVDGVPRSMNDLDTDEIETFTVLKDAAATAVYGSEGANGVVLITTKRGRAQKTIISFNAQYSIATPTRMPELMNSWDYLSMWNEASWNDAGNPNWDNYVQNSAPYSAEALARYRDGVDPDLYPNSIWTDLLSNNTQNQRYTVNLRGGSEKTKFFVSGAYYKENGMFKSNPLDDYNANIGLERYNLRSNVDMDITPTTKLSVDMSGQYRTQNNPGNSSDQIFKHIILFPTHLVPFTWSDGTAAVCDTDADGRYNPYNLLNYSGYSKKWSVAMQTKATLRQKLDFITKGLSVQGSISFDADFSSTLKRSASPDKYTVTGRDENGLLIKKLFSEGSPLGEASVSTSSGTKKLYIEAQLNYERTFAKKHAVTGTFVYNQKETQYQGSRKSSGAEEVGGLKLLPYRKQNIVMRGTYAYDNRYVLEASFGATGSENFAPGNRWGIFPAVGAAWNVHAEKFMQKENILDILSKLRLRASYGLTGNDNTGSDRFVYRELLTDSGSQNVGLNPGTNGGPTNDMGRIYENTFAAPYISWEIEKKSNFGIDMGLFRGRITADYFHNRREDILIQRVTIPTATGFRQNPWQNFGVTTNEGFDASITVKHNIGKDWVLSARGNVTYAVNKIIEKDEIPQAYPWLAQTGTSIGTNKIYVAEGLFTNQDFIITEKSDGSYNYKLKDGIATYAAD
;
A
#
# COMPACT_ATOMS: atom_id res chain seq x y z
N MET A 1 3.06 19.94 -31.87
CA MET A 1 3.29 18.93 -32.93
C MET A 1 3.87 17.61 -32.40
N GLU A 2 4.15 17.50 -31.10
CA GLU A 2 4.74 16.28 -30.46
C GLU A 2 3.72 15.30 -29.85
N TYR A 3 2.50 15.75 -29.59
CA TYR A 3 1.47 14.86 -29.01
C TYR A 3 0.99 13.74 -29.97
N LYS A 4 1.10 13.92 -31.29
CA LYS A 4 0.69 12.88 -32.26
C LYS A 4 1.64 11.66 -32.28
N LYS A 5 2.92 11.81 -31.89
CA LYS A 5 3.87 10.70 -31.83
C LYS A 5 3.67 9.80 -30.62
N PHE A 6 3.14 10.36 -29.52
CA PHE A 6 2.86 9.58 -28.30
C PHE A 6 1.61 8.70 -28.46
N TYR A 7 0.57 9.21 -29.15
CA TYR A 7 -0.59 8.38 -29.49
C TYR A 7 -0.27 7.25 -30.48
N LEU A 8 0.68 7.45 -31.38
CA LEU A 8 1.09 6.42 -32.31
C LEU A 8 1.85 5.27 -31.61
N LEU A 9 2.62 5.55 -30.56
CA LEU A 9 3.31 4.53 -29.76
C LEU A 9 2.34 3.65 -28.95
N ILE A 10 1.27 4.24 -28.42
CA ILE A 10 0.22 3.52 -27.68
C ILE A 10 -0.61 2.65 -28.67
N ILE A 11 -0.88 3.14 -29.84
CA ILE A 11 -1.61 2.39 -30.89
C ILE A 11 -0.76 1.22 -31.44
N VAL A 12 0.55 1.39 -31.58
CA VAL A 12 1.45 0.33 -32.02
C VAL A 12 1.59 -0.78 -30.95
N CYS A 13 1.53 -0.43 -29.65
CA CYS A 13 1.50 -1.43 -28.57
C CYS A 13 0.16 -2.19 -28.48
N LEU A 14 -0.95 -1.61 -28.97
CA LEU A 14 -2.25 -2.26 -28.96
C LEU A 14 -2.51 -3.14 -30.18
N PHE A 15 -1.75 -2.99 -31.28
CA PHE A 15 -1.94 -3.74 -32.51
C PHE A 15 -0.98 -4.93 -32.72
N SER A 16 -0.10 -5.22 -31.77
CA SER A 16 0.80 -6.40 -31.85
C SER A 16 0.22 -7.66 -31.21
N ILE A 17 -1.11 -7.76 -31.06
CA ILE A 17 -1.75 -9.06 -30.76
C ILE A 17 -1.86 -9.82 -32.07
N GLY A 18 -0.81 -10.59 -32.37
CA GLY A 18 -0.76 -11.48 -33.52
C GLY A 18 -1.90 -12.47 -33.51
N ILE A 19 -2.63 -12.51 -34.61
CA ILE A 19 -3.65 -13.51 -34.91
C ILE A 19 -2.94 -14.88 -34.87
N PHE A 20 -3.17 -15.66 -33.82
CA PHE A 20 -2.86 -17.08 -33.82
C PHE A 20 -3.88 -17.79 -34.70
N ALA A 21 -3.50 -18.09 -35.93
CA ALA A 21 -4.26 -18.94 -36.81
C ALA A 21 -4.45 -20.31 -36.12
N GLN A 22 -5.68 -20.75 -35.94
CA GLN A 22 -5.99 -22.13 -35.55
C GLN A 22 -5.46 -23.03 -36.66
N SER A 23 -4.47 -23.91 -36.38
CA SER A 23 -3.91 -24.83 -37.33
C SER A 23 -4.98 -25.83 -37.79
N GLY A 24 -5.10 -26.03 -39.08
CA GLY A 24 -6.02 -27.00 -39.72
C GLY A 24 -7.37 -26.41 -40.17
N THR A 25 -7.48 -25.09 -40.29
CA THR A 25 -8.69 -24.39 -40.80
C THR A 25 -8.61 -24.11 -42.31
N GLU A 26 -7.49 -24.38 -42.94
CA GLU A 26 -7.35 -24.30 -44.41
C GLU A 26 -8.32 -25.28 -45.07
N LYS A 27 -8.96 -24.85 -46.14
CA LYS A 27 -9.93 -25.65 -46.90
C LYS A 27 -9.28 -26.36 -48.10
N ILE A 28 -9.55 -27.64 -48.21
CA ILE A 28 -9.06 -28.47 -49.34
C ILE A 28 -10.21 -29.09 -50.10
N SER A 29 -9.96 -29.38 -51.37
CA SER A 29 -10.86 -30.17 -52.21
C SER A 29 -10.04 -31.33 -52.80
N ILE A 30 -10.33 -32.53 -52.35
CA ILE A 30 -9.58 -33.73 -52.79
C ILE A 30 -10.49 -34.95 -52.72
N SER A 31 -10.36 -35.83 -53.68
CA SER A 31 -11.13 -37.06 -53.74
C SER A 31 -10.25 -38.22 -54.21
N PHE A 32 -10.25 -39.32 -53.44
CA PHE A 32 -9.65 -40.60 -53.79
C PHE A 32 -10.34 -41.75 -53.05
N SER A 33 -10.27 -42.93 -53.61
CA SER A 33 -10.91 -44.12 -53.08
C SER A 33 -9.95 -45.30 -53.04
N LYS A 34 -9.83 -45.94 -51.85
CA LYS A 34 -9.00 -47.12 -51.60
C LYS A 34 -7.58 -47.05 -52.15
N ILE A 35 -6.84 -45.98 -51.77
CA ILE A 35 -5.40 -45.84 -52.05
C ILE A 35 -4.59 -46.07 -50.78
N PRO A 36 -3.31 -46.50 -50.90
CA PRO A 36 -2.43 -46.63 -49.74
C PRO A 36 -2.31 -45.33 -48.92
N LEU A 37 -2.27 -45.45 -47.61
CA LEU A 37 -2.16 -44.28 -46.69
C LEU A 37 -0.99 -43.37 -47.01
N LYS A 38 0.16 -43.96 -47.42
CA LYS A 38 1.35 -43.20 -47.84
C LYS A 38 1.04 -42.27 -49.02
N GLU A 39 0.30 -42.77 -50.03
CA GLU A 39 -0.10 -41.97 -51.18
C GLU A 39 -1.18 -40.95 -50.83
N ALA A 40 -2.12 -41.32 -49.94
CA ALA A 40 -3.13 -40.42 -49.45
C ALA A 40 -2.56 -39.24 -48.67
N MET A 41 -1.57 -39.51 -47.80
CA MET A 41 -0.83 -38.46 -47.08
C MET A 41 -0.15 -37.49 -48.02
N ALA A 42 0.60 -38.00 -49.02
CA ALA A 42 1.29 -37.16 -50.00
C ALA A 42 0.34 -36.26 -50.81
N ARG A 43 -0.87 -36.75 -51.13
CA ARG A 43 -1.92 -35.96 -51.81
C ARG A 43 -2.50 -34.89 -50.91
N VAL A 44 -2.72 -35.20 -49.63
CA VAL A 44 -3.20 -34.22 -48.63
C VAL A 44 -2.12 -33.18 -48.31
N GLU A 45 -0.86 -33.56 -48.19
CA GLU A 45 0.28 -32.64 -48.01
C GLU A 45 0.34 -31.62 -49.14
N LYS A 46 0.24 -32.09 -50.39
CA LYS A 46 0.26 -31.24 -51.58
C LYS A 46 -0.92 -30.26 -51.63
N ALA A 47 -2.08 -30.68 -51.14
CA ALA A 47 -3.31 -29.88 -51.16
C ALA A 47 -3.43 -28.91 -49.97
N SER A 48 -2.81 -29.23 -48.84
CA SER A 48 -3.00 -28.50 -47.58
C SER A 48 -1.77 -27.71 -47.12
N GLY A 49 -0.57 -28.06 -47.62
CA GLY A 49 0.70 -27.50 -47.16
C GLY A 49 1.15 -27.96 -45.76
N TYR A 50 0.45 -28.94 -45.15
CA TYR A 50 0.88 -29.61 -43.93
C TYR A 50 1.72 -30.83 -44.27
N LEU A 51 2.69 -31.19 -43.44
CA LEU A 51 3.52 -32.38 -43.55
C LEU A 51 3.07 -33.44 -42.54
N PHE A 52 2.97 -34.70 -42.96
CA PHE A 52 2.69 -35.79 -42.04
C PHE A 52 3.95 -36.30 -41.35
N SER A 53 3.84 -36.58 -40.07
CA SER A 53 4.87 -37.23 -39.24
C SER A 53 4.26 -38.42 -38.54
N TYR A 54 4.83 -39.59 -38.68
CA TYR A 54 4.36 -40.83 -38.07
C TYR A 54 5.50 -41.81 -37.84
N ASP A 55 5.33 -42.70 -36.88
CA ASP A 55 6.25 -43.82 -36.65
C ASP A 55 5.90 -44.99 -37.61
N ALA A 56 6.83 -45.29 -38.51
CA ALA A 56 6.64 -46.35 -39.50
C ALA A 56 6.63 -47.79 -38.91
N THR A 57 7.01 -47.93 -37.62
CA THR A 57 6.89 -49.21 -36.89
C THR A 57 5.50 -49.43 -36.28
N GLU A 58 4.76 -48.35 -36.06
CA GLU A 58 3.42 -48.38 -35.45
C GLU A 58 2.30 -48.24 -36.49
N ILE A 59 2.50 -47.43 -37.54
CA ILE A 59 1.46 -47.13 -38.53
C ILE A 59 1.77 -47.82 -39.86
N ASN A 60 0.84 -48.70 -40.26
CA ASN A 60 0.93 -49.38 -41.56
C ASN A 60 0.61 -48.40 -42.70
N ALA A 61 1.64 -47.92 -43.38
CA ALA A 61 1.53 -46.97 -44.49
C ALA A 61 0.87 -47.55 -45.77
N GLU A 62 0.77 -48.88 -45.90
CA GLU A 62 0.07 -49.58 -47.00
C GLU A 62 -1.44 -49.78 -46.73
N GLN A 63 -1.94 -49.35 -45.57
CA GLN A 63 -3.38 -49.44 -45.26
C GLN A 63 -4.19 -48.58 -46.25
N LEU A 64 -5.25 -49.18 -46.82
CA LEU A 64 -6.09 -48.46 -47.78
C LEU A 64 -7.05 -47.48 -47.10
N VAL A 65 -7.02 -46.21 -47.54
CA VAL A 65 -7.89 -45.14 -47.06
C VAL A 65 -8.63 -44.48 -48.22
N SER A 66 -9.75 -43.83 -47.92
CA SER A 66 -10.55 -43.11 -48.90
C SER A 66 -10.92 -41.76 -48.32
N LEU A 67 -10.97 -40.75 -49.19
CA LEU A 67 -11.40 -39.40 -48.81
C LEU A 67 -12.13 -38.77 -49.99
N ASN A 68 -13.28 -38.17 -49.69
CA ASN A 68 -14.01 -37.35 -50.64
C ASN A 68 -14.46 -36.06 -49.91
N CYS A 69 -13.76 -34.93 -50.20
CA CYS A 69 -14.08 -33.62 -49.66
C CYS A 69 -14.00 -32.51 -50.71
N LYS A 70 -14.92 -31.57 -50.64
CA LYS A 70 -14.99 -30.40 -51.52
C LYS A 70 -15.13 -29.15 -50.71
N ASN A 71 -14.09 -28.29 -50.68
CA ASN A 71 -13.99 -27.04 -49.94
C ASN A 71 -14.22 -27.21 -48.42
N GLU A 72 -13.63 -28.30 -47.83
CA GLU A 72 -13.72 -28.64 -46.44
C GLU A 72 -12.40 -28.34 -45.70
N GLU A 73 -12.50 -28.00 -44.40
CA GLU A 73 -11.31 -27.78 -43.55
C GLU A 73 -10.47 -29.05 -43.44
N VAL A 74 -9.15 -28.91 -43.50
CA VAL A 74 -8.19 -30.02 -43.42
C VAL A 74 -8.46 -30.91 -42.20
N ARG A 75 -8.83 -30.34 -41.09
CA ARG A 75 -9.16 -31.05 -39.85
C ARG A 75 -10.39 -31.99 -40.03
N LEU A 76 -11.41 -31.53 -40.70
CA LEU A 76 -12.62 -32.28 -40.97
C LEU A 76 -12.35 -33.39 -42.04
N ALA A 77 -11.61 -33.06 -43.06
CA ALA A 77 -11.19 -34.00 -44.09
C ALA A 77 -10.37 -35.17 -43.51
N LEU A 78 -9.38 -34.86 -42.63
CA LEU A 78 -8.58 -35.89 -41.95
C LEU A 78 -9.44 -36.74 -40.98
N ARG A 79 -10.40 -36.16 -40.31
CA ARG A 79 -11.33 -36.89 -39.45
C ARG A 79 -12.11 -37.90 -40.26
N LYS A 80 -12.64 -37.55 -41.43
CA LYS A 80 -13.34 -38.47 -42.37
C LYS A 80 -12.43 -39.57 -42.90
N MET A 81 -11.16 -39.22 -43.20
CA MET A 81 -10.18 -40.17 -43.72
C MET A 81 -9.78 -41.23 -42.70
N PHE A 82 -9.61 -40.82 -41.42
CA PHE A 82 -9.13 -41.68 -40.34
C PHE A 82 -10.28 -42.33 -39.50
N GLU A 83 -11.55 -41.87 -39.62
CA GLU A 83 -12.68 -42.42 -38.91
C GLU A 83 -12.83 -43.97 -39.03
N PRO A 84 -12.63 -44.61 -40.20
CA PRO A 84 -12.69 -46.06 -40.32
C PRO A 84 -11.40 -46.77 -39.87
N THR A 85 -10.37 -46.05 -39.40
CA THR A 85 -9.04 -46.59 -39.03
C THR A 85 -8.79 -46.47 -37.52
N ASN A 86 -7.70 -47.11 -37.03
CA ASN A 86 -7.27 -46.97 -35.63
C ASN A 86 -6.25 -45.81 -35.46
N ILE A 87 -6.17 -44.93 -36.46
CA ILE A 87 -5.20 -43.82 -36.46
C ILE A 87 -5.87 -42.56 -35.93
N THR A 88 -5.18 -41.90 -35.01
CA THR A 88 -5.52 -40.53 -34.51
C THR A 88 -4.50 -39.55 -35.01
N PHE A 89 -4.88 -38.30 -35.15
CA PHE A 89 -4.00 -37.26 -35.62
C PHE A 89 -4.03 -36.02 -34.74
N LYS A 90 -2.90 -35.31 -34.64
CA LYS A 90 -2.74 -34.05 -33.90
C LYS A 90 -1.97 -33.03 -34.73
N PHE A 91 -2.44 -31.80 -34.80
CA PHE A 91 -1.71 -30.72 -35.46
C PHE A 91 -0.65 -30.16 -34.50
N GLN A 92 0.59 -30.08 -34.99
CA GLN A 92 1.73 -29.40 -34.34
C GLN A 92 2.40 -28.47 -35.35
N ASN A 93 2.13 -27.19 -35.26
CA ASN A 93 2.54 -26.18 -36.25
C ASN A 93 2.07 -26.58 -37.68
N LYS A 94 2.96 -26.66 -38.64
CA LYS A 94 2.67 -27.14 -40.01
C LYS A 94 2.83 -28.67 -40.20
N GLN A 95 2.78 -29.41 -39.09
CA GLN A 95 2.88 -30.89 -39.15
C GLN A 95 1.61 -31.52 -38.59
N ILE A 96 1.24 -32.67 -39.15
CA ILE A 96 0.17 -33.55 -38.70
C ILE A 96 0.83 -34.84 -38.20
N VAL A 97 0.83 -34.99 -36.85
CA VAL A 97 1.40 -36.18 -36.21
C VAL A 97 0.33 -37.25 -36.10
N LEU A 98 0.63 -38.45 -36.64
CA LEU A 98 -0.27 -39.61 -36.54
C LEU A 98 0.19 -40.52 -35.39
N SER A 99 -0.76 -41.12 -34.68
CA SER A 99 -0.52 -42.13 -33.65
C SER A 99 -1.65 -43.16 -33.63
N LEU A 100 -1.36 -44.36 -33.16
CA LEU A 100 -2.39 -45.37 -32.98
C LEU A 100 -3.25 -45.00 -31.75
N SER A 101 -4.56 -45.17 -31.85
CA SER A 101 -5.45 -45.14 -30.73
C SER A 101 -5.21 -46.36 -29.84
N SER A 102 -4.65 -46.15 -28.64
CA SER A 102 -4.47 -47.22 -27.66
C SER A 102 -5.83 -47.71 -27.20
N LYS A 103 -6.34 -48.74 -27.84
CA LYS A 103 -7.42 -49.58 -27.30
C LYS A 103 -6.82 -50.47 -26.22
N GLU A 104 -6.88 -50.08 -24.97
CA GLU A 104 -6.90 -51.09 -23.90
C GLU A 104 -8.12 -51.97 -24.10
N THR A 105 -7.86 -53.24 -24.27
CA THR A 105 -8.84 -54.33 -24.41
C THR A 105 -9.66 -54.45 -23.16
N LEU A 106 -10.77 -53.72 -23.06
CA LEU A 106 -11.86 -54.06 -22.16
C LEU A 106 -12.87 -54.92 -22.91
N SER A 107 -12.91 -56.15 -22.54
CA SER A 107 -13.83 -57.17 -23.02
C SER A 107 -15.26 -56.62 -23.10
N SER A 108 -15.81 -56.70 -24.27
CA SER A 108 -17.16 -56.29 -24.66
C SER A 108 -18.25 -56.98 -23.85
N LYS A 109 -18.95 -56.24 -22.99
CA LYS A 109 -20.38 -56.38 -22.78
C LYS A 109 -21.08 -55.20 -23.44
N LYS A 110 -21.82 -55.43 -24.52
CA LYS A 110 -22.70 -54.47 -25.19
C LYS A 110 -23.77 -53.98 -24.20
N GLY A 111 -23.53 -52.90 -23.47
CA GLY A 111 -24.57 -52.15 -22.80
C GLY A 111 -25.03 -50.99 -23.68
N ALA A 112 -26.35 -50.83 -23.88
CA ALA A 112 -26.93 -49.68 -24.57
C ALA A 112 -26.55 -48.38 -23.87
N THR A 113 -26.18 -47.35 -24.63
CA THR A 113 -25.93 -46.00 -24.10
C THR A 113 -27.24 -45.43 -23.56
N LYS A 114 -27.29 -45.14 -22.27
CA LYS A 114 -28.46 -44.54 -21.59
C LYS A 114 -28.25 -43.05 -21.43
N THR A 115 -29.31 -42.27 -21.46
CA THR A 115 -29.28 -40.87 -21.00
C THR A 115 -29.45 -40.87 -19.48
N VAL A 116 -28.43 -40.41 -18.79
CA VAL A 116 -28.42 -40.23 -17.32
C VAL A 116 -28.71 -38.78 -17.02
N THR A 117 -29.70 -38.54 -16.15
CA THR A 117 -30.08 -37.22 -15.67
C THR A 117 -29.97 -37.19 -14.15
N GLY A 118 -29.91 -36.00 -13.56
CA GLY A 118 -29.93 -35.84 -12.12
C GLY A 118 -29.66 -34.42 -11.70
N THR A 119 -29.63 -34.22 -10.40
CA THR A 119 -29.28 -32.94 -9.78
C THR A 119 -28.02 -33.10 -8.97
N VAL A 120 -27.15 -32.05 -9.01
CA VAL A 120 -26.00 -31.92 -8.15
C VAL A 120 -26.33 -30.82 -7.14
N SER A 121 -26.31 -31.19 -5.86
CA SER A 121 -26.58 -30.27 -4.75
C SER A 121 -25.42 -30.28 -3.75
N ASP A 122 -25.41 -29.29 -2.87
CA ASP A 122 -24.55 -29.31 -1.71
C ASP A 122 -25.11 -30.15 -0.54
N GLY A 123 -24.38 -30.16 0.61
CA GLY A 123 -24.84 -30.90 1.81
C GLY A 123 -26.10 -30.32 2.45
N ALA A 124 -26.53 -29.10 2.10
CA ALA A 124 -27.76 -28.47 2.55
C ALA A 124 -28.94 -28.71 1.57
N GLY A 125 -28.65 -29.34 0.41
CA GLY A 125 -29.63 -29.61 -0.65
C GLY A 125 -29.79 -28.48 -1.67
N GLU A 126 -28.94 -27.47 -1.66
CA GLU A 126 -28.93 -26.38 -2.64
C GLU A 126 -28.30 -26.82 -3.96
N PRO A 127 -28.86 -26.43 -5.13
CA PRO A 127 -28.33 -26.81 -6.43
C PRO A 127 -26.95 -26.16 -6.69
N ILE A 128 -25.99 -26.97 -7.12
CA ILE A 128 -24.67 -26.47 -7.53
C ILE A 128 -24.70 -26.18 -9.04
N ILE A 129 -24.67 -24.90 -9.39
CA ILE A 129 -24.68 -24.41 -10.77
C ILE A 129 -23.27 -24.50 -11.37
N GLY A 130 -23.11 -25.03 -12.60
CA GLY A 130 -21.85 -25.11 -13.29
C GLY A 130 -20.91 -26.22 -12.78
N ALA A 131 -21.40 -27.17 -12.00
CA ALA A 131 -20.62 -28.35 -11.64
C ALA A 131 -20.34 -29.19 -12.90
N THR A 132 -19.12 -29.68 -13.02
CA THR A 132 -18.70 -30.54 -14.13
C THR A 132 -19.05 -31.97 -13.82
N VAL A 133 -19.82 -32.60 -14.70
CA VAL A 133 -20.18 -34.03 -14.69
C VAL A 133 -19.48 -34.68 -15.89
N ILE A 134 -18.53 -35.57 -15.64
CA ILE A 134 -17.73 -36.18 -16.71
C ILE A 134 -17.74 -37.70 -16.56
N VAL A 135 -17.81 -38.42 -17.69
CA VAL A 135 -17.56 -39.84 -17.69
C VAL A 135 -16.06 -40.08 -17.52
N LYS A 136 -15.67 -40.66 -16.37
CA LYS A 136 -14.25 -40.82 -15.97
C LYS A 136 -13.43 -41.48 -17.04
N GLY A 137 -12.30 -40.88 -17.38
CA GLY A 137 -11.40 -41.38 -18.44
C GLY A 137 -11.82 -41.00 -19.86
N THR A 138 -12.86 -40.19 -20.07
CA THR A 138 -13.33 -39.72 -21.36
C THR A 138 -13.41 -38.20 -21.43
N ILE A 139 -13.64 -37.66 -22.63
CA ILE A 139 -13.91 -36.21 -22.84
C ILE A 139 -15.41 -35.91 -22.81
N ASN A 140 -16.28 -36.91 -22.53
CA ASN A 140 -17.70 -36.75 -22.46
C ASN A 140 -18.12 -36.14 -21.11
N GLY A 141 -18.38 -34.83 -21.09
CA GLY A 141 -18.75 -34.08 -19.89
C GLY A 141 -19.76 -32.98 -20.18
N VAL A 142 -20.56 -32.63 -19.18
CA VAL A 142 -21.55 -31.55 -19.19
C VAL A 142 -21.43 -30.73 -17.94
N LEU A 143 -21.96 -29.50 -17.98
CA LEU A 143 -22.13 -28.64 -16.81
C LEU A 143 -23.57 -28.70 -16.31
N THR A 144 -23.74 -28.55 -15.00
CA THR A 144 -25.09 -28.40 -14.41
C THR A 144 -25.66 -27.02 -14.75
N ASP A 145 -26.96 -26.98 -14.96
CA ASP A 145 -27.75 -25.76 -15.19
C ASP A 145 -28.04 -24.95 -13.91
N MET A 146 -28.88 -23.90 -14.02
CA MET A 146 -29.27 -23.03 -12.90
C MET A 146 -30.04 -23.76 -11.77
N ASP A 147 -30.63 -24.89 -12.04
CA ASP A 147 -31.30 -25.76 -11.06
C ASP A 147 -30.37 -26.89 -10.57
N GLY A 148 -29.06 -26.84 -10.91
CA GLY A 148 -28.12 -27.92 -10.61
C GLY A 148 -28.38 -29.20 -11.41
N LYS A 149 -29.27 -29.20 -12.45
CA LYS A 149 -29.60 -30.37 -13.25
C LYS A 149 -28.56 -30.61 -14.33
N TYR A 150 -28.34 -31.91 -14.63
CA TYR A 150 -27.46 -32.32 -15.73
C TYR A 150 -28.10 -33.44 -16.53
N THR A 151 -27.66 -33.56 -17.79
CA THR A 151 -28.06 -34.65 -18.69
C THR A 151 -26.83 -35.10 -19.44
N ILE A 152 -26.39 -36.36 -19.23
CA ILE A 152 -25.19 -36.91 -19.86
C ILE A 152 -25.49 -38.30 -20.44
N LYS A 153 -24.88 -38.62 -21.57
CA LYS A 153 -24.95 -39.97 -22.15
C LYS A 153 -23.84 -40.85 -21.58
N ALA A 154 -24.20 -41.90 -20.87
CA ALA A 154 -23.22 -42.83 -20.30
C ALA A 154 -23.72 -44.28 -20.45
N ARG A 155 -22.81 -45.22 -20.35
CA ARG A 155 -23.11 -46.66 -20.41
C ARG A 155 -23.22 -47.22 -18.99
N GLU A 156 -23.98 -48.28 -18.86
CA GLU A 156 -24.02 -49.02 -17.60
C GLU A 156 -22.64 -49.57 -17.26
N GLY A 157 -22.19 -49.31 -16.02
CA GLY A 157 -20.90 -49.70 -15.54
C GLY A 157 -19.83 -48.60 -15.62
N GLU A 158 -20.06 -47.53 -16.40
CA GLU A 158 -19.18 -46.34 -16.42
C GLU A 158 -19.31 -45.55 -15.11
N VAL A 159 -18.27 -44.80 -14.76
CA VAL A 159 -18.23 -43.96 -13.56
C VAL A 159 -18.38 -42.50 -13.98
N LEU A 160 -19.38 -41.83 -13.43
CA LEU A 160 -19.53 -40.38 -13.51
C LEU A 160 -18.72 -39.77 -12.40
N GLU A 161 -17.90 -38.81 -12.73
CA GLU A 161 -17.15 -37.99 -11.79
C GLU A 161 -17.71 -36.56 -11.77
N PHE A 162 -18.09 -36.11 -10.59
CA PHE A 162 -18.66 -34.81 -10.31
C PHE A 162 -17.57 -33.92 -9.69
N ARG A 163 -17.32 -32.78 -10.28
CA ARG A 163 -16.30 -31.83 -9.84
C ARG A 163 -16.87 -30.42 -9.78
N TYR A 164 -16.60 -29.73 -8.70
CA TYR A 164 -16.89 -28.32 -8.54
C TYR A 164 -15.84 -27.67 -7.64
N ILE A 165 -15.50 -26.40 -7.92
CA ILE A 165 -14.52 -25.67 -7.13
C ILE A 165 -15.05 -25.46 -5.71
N GLY A 166 -14.27 -25.88 -4.71
CA GLY A 166 -14.68 -25.80 -3.30
C GLY A 166 -15.44 -27.02 -2.77
N TYR A 167 -15.61 -28.07 -3.58
CA TYR A 167 -16.27 -29.31 -3.18
C TYR A 167 -15.39 -30.54 -3.42
N ASN A 168 -15.54 -31.57 -2.60
CA ASN A 168 -14.87 -32.84 -2.80
C ASN A 168 -15.45 -33.50 -4.06
N SER A 169 -14.57 -33.99 -4.96
CA SER A 169 -15.04 -34.74 -6.13
C SER A 169 -15.72 -36.02 -5.70
N VAL A 170 -16.88 -36.29 -6.31
CA VAL A 170 -17.68 -37.49 -6.05
C VAL A 170 -17.67 -38.38 -7.30
N GLU A 171 -17.42 -39.66 -7.12
CA GLU A 171 -17.48 -40.65 -8.18
C GLU A 171 -18.69 -41.56 -7.98
N GLN A 172 -19.53 -41.70 -9.00
CA GLN A 172 -20.72 -42.55 -8.97
C GLN A 172 -20.78 -43.44 -10.20
N LYS A 173 -20.90 -44.77 -9.96
CA LYS A 173 -21.04 -45.76 -11.02
C LYS A 173 -22.46 -45.76 -11.57
N VAL A 174 -22.59 -45.68 -12.89
CA VAL A 174 -23.90 -45.79 -13.58
C VAL A 174 -24.43 -47.23 -13.45
N LYS A 175 -25.56 -47.39 -12.76
CA LYS A 175 -26.31 -48.63 -12.61
C LYS A 175 -27.59 -48.55 -13.42
N ASP A 176 -28.56 -49.40 -13.14
CA ASP A 176 -29.86 -49.48 -13.83
C ASP A 176 -30.68 -48.18 -13.78
N LYS A 177 -30.47 -47.35 -12.79
CA LYS A 177 -31.20 -46.06 -12.62
C LYS A 177 -30.70 -45.03 -13.61
N SER A 178 -31.63 -44.41 -14.38
CA SER A 178 -31.33 -43.30 -15.29
C SER A 178 -31.29 -41.92 -14.60
N VAL A 179 -31.68 -41.83 -13.32
CA VAL A 179 -31.62 -40.60 -12.53
C VAL A 179 -30.61 -40.82 -11.40
N ILE A 180 -29.58 -39.94 -11.34
CA ILE A 180 -28.52 -39.99 -10.32
C ILE A 180 -28.40 -38.60 -9.73
N ASN A 181 -28.88 -38.41 -8.51
CA ASN A 181 -28.73 -37.19 -7.74
C ASN A 181 -27.53 -37.33 -6.83
N ILE A 182 -26.68 -36.28 -6.77
CA ILE A 182 -25.45 -36.27 -5.98
C ILE A 182 -25.46 -35.05 -5.05
N ALA A 183 -25.25 -35.31 -3.77
CA ALA A 183 -24.88 -34.27 -2.82
C ALA A 183 -23.36 -34.24 -2.69
N MET A 184 -22.75 -33.10 -3.02
CA MET A 184 -21.31 -32.88 -2.88
C MET A 184 -21.04 -32.26 -1.52
N ALA A 185 -20.11 -32.83 -0.77
CA ALA A 185 -19.64 -32.23 0.45
C ALA A 185 -18.64 -31.09 0.14
N GLU A 186 -18.78 -29.97 0.82
CA GLU A 186 -17.77 -28.90 0.73
C GLU A 186 -16.38 -29.48 1.02
N SER A 187 -15.43 -29.15 0.15
CA SER A 187 -14.05 -29.50 0.38
C SER A 187 -13.50 -28.62 1.51
N ASN A 188 -13.09 -29.24 2.61
CA ASN A 188 -12.37 -28.56 3.67
C ASN A 188 -10.95 -28.09 3.23
N VAL A 189 -10.56 -28.39 1.99
CA VAL A 189 -9.38 -27.85 1.34
C VAL A 189 -9.74 -26.48 0.79
N ASN A 190 -9.78 -25.47 1.66
CA ASN A 190 -9.86 -24.10 1.25
C ASN A 190 -8.66 -23.78 0.34
N LEU A 191 -8.90 -23.20 -0.84
CA LEU A 191 -7.88 -22.53 -1.67
C LEU A 191 -7.17 -21.39 -0.88
N ASP A 192 -7.59 -21.09 0.35
CA ASP A 192 -6.99 -20.17 1.29
C ASP A 192 -5.75 -20.73 2.03
N ASP A 193 -5.33 -21.96 1.72
CA ASP A 193 -4.25 -22.63 2.43
C ASP A 193 -2.83 -22.30 1.95
N VAL A 194 -2.69 -21.40 0.97
CA VAL A 194 -1.39 -20.93 0.50
C VAL A 194 -1.21 -19.47 0.85
N VAL A 195 -0.15 -19.16 1.60
CA VAL A 195 0.23 -17.81 2.01
C VAL A 195 1.48 -17.40 1.23
N VAL A 196 1.46 -16.18 0.70
CA VAL A 196 2.65 -15.56 0.13
C VAL A 196 3.56 -15.14 1.28
N ILE A 197 4.77 -15.64 1.28
CA ILE A 197 5.82 -15.32 2.24
C ILE A 197 7.10 -15.03 1.48
N GLY A 198 8.08 -14.47 2.14
CA GLY A 198 9.32 -14.00 1.52
C GLY A 198 9.82 -14.89 0.37
N TYR A 199 9.84 -14.31 -0.82
CA TYR A 199 10.33 -14.92 -2.06
C TYR A 199 9.62 -16.22 -2.51
N GLY A 200 8.37 -16.46 -2.04
CA GLY A 200 7.61 -17.63 -2.47
C GLY A 200 6.24 -17.72 -1.84
N SER A 201 5.60 -18.86 -2.03
CA SER A 201 4.33 -19.18 -1.39
C SER A 201 4.46 -20.51 -0.66
N GLN A 202 3.85 -20.64 0.51
CA GLN A 202 3.86 -21.87 1.30
C GLN A 202 2.44 -22.20 1.76
N LYS A 203 2.21 -23.49 2.03
CA LYS A 203 0.97 -23.90 2.68
C LYS A 203 0.90 -23.27 4.07
N LYS A 204 -0.23 -22.70 4.43
CA LYS A 204 -0.45 -22.03 5.72
C LYS A 204 -0.10 -22.92 6.92
N GLU A 205 -0.27 -24.23 6.81
CA GLU A 205 0.11 -25.20 7.82
C GLU A 205 1.62 -25.37 8.00
N SER A 206 2.41 -25.01 6.99
CA SER A 206 3.88 -25.09 7.03
C SER A 206 4.55 -23.77 7.37
N VAL A 207 3.80 -22.66 7.49
CA VAL A 207 4.35 -21.33 7.81
C VAL A 207 4.55 -21.21 9.30
N VAL A 208 5.76 -21.12 9.79
CA VAL A 208 6.08 -20.95 11.23
C VAL A 208 5.82 -19.53 11.69
N SER A 209 6.05 -18.59 10.82
CA SER A 209 6.05 -17.16 11.08
C SER A 209 4.65 -16.59 11.39
N SER A 210 4.62 -15.46 12.13
CA SER A 210 3.41 -14.67 12.35
C SER A 210 3.06 -13.88 11.08
N VAL A 211 2.05 -14.35 10.35
CA VAL A 211 1.63 -13.82 9.06
C VAL A 211 0.13 -13.59 9.02
N ASN A 212 -0.28 -12.38 8.67
CA ASN A 212 -1.68 -12.04 8.44
C ASN A 212 -1.91 -11.72 6.96
N THR A 213 -2.79 -12.47 6.31
CA THR A 213 -3.18 -12.26 4.92
C THR A 213 -4.63 -11.85 4.83
N MET A 214 -4.92 -10.85 4.02
CA MET A 214 -6.25 -10.34 3.73
C MET A 214 -6.48 -10.27 2.23
N LYS A 215 -7.75 -10.37 1.83
CA LYS A 215 -8.20 -10.13 0.44
C LYS A 215 -8.85 -8.75 0.34
N PRO A 216 -8.72 -8.04 -0.79
CA PRO A 216 -9.28 -6.70 -0.97
C PRO A 216 -10.79 -6.62 -0.72
N ALA A 217 -11.55 -7.66 -1.08
CA ALA A 217 -12.99 -7.74 -0.80
C ALA A 217 -13.33 -7.62 0.70
N GLU A 218 -12.38 -7.91 1.58
CA GLU A 218 -12.50 -7.78 3.04
C GLU A 218 -12.10 -6.39 3.55
N ILE A 219 -11.46 -5.56 2.68
CA ILE A 219 -10.89 -4.25 3.02
C ILE A 219 -11.59 -3.10 2.27
N ALA A 220 -12.64 -3.37 1.50
CA ALA A 220 -13.25 -2.38 0.60
C ALA A 220 -13.86 -1.20 1.37
N ILE A 221 -13.01 -0.23 1.72
CA ILE A 221 -13.39 1.10 2.19
C ILE A 221 -13.19 2.06 1.01
N PRO A 222 -14.14 2.97 0.73
CA PRO A 222 -14.05 3.87 -0.41
C PRO A 222 -13.07 5.02 -0.16
N THR A 223 -11.81 4.72 0.09
CA THR A 223 -10.72 5.69 0.23
C THR A 223 -9.76 5.59 -0.94
N ARG A 224 -9.05 6.69 -1.22
CA ARG A 224 -8.01 6.72 -2.25
C ARG A 224 -6.80 5.87 -1.87
N SER A 225 -6.34 6.05 -0.64
CA SER A 225 -5.10 5.47 -0.15
C SER A 225 -5.30 4.11 0.46
N LEU A 226 -4.54 3.12 0.01
CA LEU A 226 -4.55 1.78 0.58
C LEU A 226 -4.09 1.79 2.05
N SER A 227 -3.16 2.69 2.43
CA SER A 227 -2.68 2.81 3.80
C SER A 227 -3.79 3.18 4.79
N ASN A 228 -4.82 3.93 4.35
CA ASN A 228 -5.98 4.26 5.19
C ASN A 228 -6.89 3.05 5.40
N THR A 229 -6.96 2.12 4.44
CA THR A 229 -7.85 0.96 4.53
C THR A 229 -7.34 -0.12 5.49
N ILE A 230 -6.05 -0.13 5.82
CA ILE A 230 -5.46 -1.16 6.70
C ILE A 230 -5.63 -0.84 8.20
N ALA A 231 -5.97 0.40 8.54
CA ALA A 231 -6.19 0.82 9.93
C ALA A 231 -7.30 -0.02 10.58
N GLY A 232 -7.00 -0.68 11.71
CA GLY A 232 -7.95 -1.54 12.42
C GLY A 232 -8.33 -2.84 11.71
N GLN A 233 -7.89 -3.07 10.45
CA GLN A 233 -8.24 -4.25 9.67
C GLN A 233 -7.24 -5.41 9.83
N VAL A 234 -6.00 -5.11 10.22
CA VAL A 234 -4.92 -6.09 10.36
C VAL A 234 -4.37 -6.09 11.76
N ALA A 235 -4.48 -7.21 12.48
CA ALA A 235 -3.87 -7.35 13.79
C ALA A 235 -2.34 -7.18 13.72
N GLY A 236 -1.78 -6.34 14.60
CA GLY A 236 -0.38 -5.98 14.62
C GLY A 236 -0.03 -4.76 13.76
N VAL A 237 -0.98 -4.13 13.07
CA VAL A 237 -0.77 -2.89 12.32
C VAL A 237 -1.42 -1.72 13.06
N ILE A 238 -0.62 -0.69 13.32
CA ILE A 238 -1.06 0.60 13.87
C ILE A 238 -0.93 1.60 12.75
N ALA A 239 -2.01 2.27 12.38
CA ALA A 239 -2.02 3.27 11.32
C ALA A 239 -2.71 4.55 11.78
N ILE A 240 -2.15 5.69 11.42
CA ILE A 240 -2.65 7.02 11.78
C ILE A 240 -2.73 7.87 10.52
N GLN A 241 -3.92 8.28 10.15
CA GLN A 241 -4.15 9.28 9.12
C GLN A 241 -4.05 10.67 9.76
N ARG A 242 -3.03 11.44 9.36
CA ARG A 242 -2.79 12.77 9.93
C ARG A 242 -3.55 13.88 9.22
N SER A 243 -3.92 13.66 7.98
CA SER A 243 -4.61 14.63 7.13
C SER A 243 -5.67 13.94 6.29
N GLY A 244 -6.77 14.64 6.02
CA GLY A 244 -7.79 14.24 5.04
C GLY A 244 -7.69 15.02 3.74
N GLU A 245 -6.62 15.80 3.54
CA GLU A 245 -6.41 16.60 2.35
C GLU A 245 -6.22 15.73 1.11
N PRO A 246 -6.93 15.99 0.01
CA PRO A 246 -6.76 15.25 -1.22
C PRO A 246 -5.31 15.21 -1.70
N GLY A 247 -4.74 14.01 -1.79
CA GLY A 247 -3.34 13.79 -2.18
C GLY A 247 -2.31 13.80 -1.07
N ASN A 248 -2.67 14.20 0.15
CA ASN A 248 -1.86 14.15 1.38
C ASN A 248 -2.56 13.35 2.51
N ASP A 249 -3.49 12.50 2.14
CA ASP A 249 -4.32 11.69 3.04
C ASP A 249 -3.74 10.30 3.34
N ASP A 250 -2.51 10.03 2.93
CA ASP A 250 -1.84 8.76 3.20
C ASP A 250 -1.61 8.57 4.71
N ALA A 251 -1.94 7.38 5.24
CA ALA A 251 -1.69 7.06 6.63
C ALA A 251 -0.22 6.66 6.86
N ASP A 252 0.38 7.18 7.93
CA ASP A 252 1.56 6.60 8.53
C ASP A 252 1.19 5.30 9.23
N PHE A 253 1.96 4.23 9.04
CA PHE A 253 1.66 2.97 9.68
C PHE A 253 2.93 2.25 10.15
N TRP A 254 2.76 1.47 11.21
CA TRP A 254 3.80 0.68 11.86
C TRP A 254 3.29 -0.73 12.11
N ILE A 255 4.21 -1.69 12.05
CA ILE A 255 3.93 -3.07 12.43
C ILE A 255 4.42 -3.26 13.85
N ARG A 256 3.47 -3.50 14.81
CA ARG A 256 3.74 -3.64 16.24
C ARG A 256 4.37 -2.41 16.92
N GLY A 257 4.12 -1.20 16.36
CA GLY A 257 4.63 0.06 16.89
C GLY A 257 6.02 0.42 16.42
N GLN A 258 6.61 1.45 17.05
CA GLN A 258 7.94 1.95 16.74
C GLN A 258 8.99 1.30 17.63
N SER A 259 10.11 0.88 17.05
CA SER A 259 11.22 0.25 17.79
C SER A 259 12.55 1.00 17.66
N SER A 260 12.58 2.15 16.95
CA SER A 260 13.75 3.05 16.90
C SER A 260 13.32 4.49 17.03
N TYR A 261 14.13 5.32 17.68
CA TYR A 261 13.91 6.77 17.81
C TYR A 261 14.84 7.61 16.92
N ALA A 262 15.79 7.00 16.20
CA ALA A 262 16.77 7.67 15.37
C ALA A 262 16.70 7.27 13.90
N GLY A 263 16.49 6.01 13.58
CA GLY A 263 16.38 5.51 12.20
C GLY A 263 14.95 5.57 11.64
N GLY A 264 14.78 5.26 10.36
CA GLY A 264 13.46 5.10 9.74
C GLY A 264 12.66 4.00 10.42
N THR A 265 11.38 4.26 10.71
CA THR A 265 10.47 3.34 11.41
C THR A 265 9.43 2.71 10.50
N SER A 266 9.38 3.11 9.22
CA SER A 266 8.41 2.62 8.25
C SER A 266 8.69 1.17 7.85
N PRO A 267 7.65 0.32 7.73
CA PRO A 267 7.77 -1.02 7.20
C PRO A 267 8.18 -1.04 5.72
N LEU A 268 8.82 -2.12 5.29
CA LEU A 268 9.09 -2.37 3.88
C LEU A 268 7.79 -2.78 3.17
N VAL A 269 7.44 -2.11 2.09
CA VAL A 269 6.31 -2.47 1.24
C VAL A 269 6.82 -3.06 -0.07
N LEU A 270 6.36 -4.25 -0.41
CA LEU A 270 6.70 -4.95 -1.65
C LEU A 270 5.43 -5.18 -2.47
N VAL A 271 5.44 -4.67 -3.69
CA VAL A 271 4.41 -4.95 -4.71
C VAL A 271 4.98 -5.92 -5.72
N ASP A 272 4.38 -7.11 -5.80
CA ASP A 272 4.86 -8.23 -6.64
C ASP A 272 6.36 -8.53 -6.43
N GLY A 273 6.83 -8.39 -5.17
CA GLY A 273 8.22 -8.66 -4.76
C GLY A 273 9.21 -7.53 -5.01
N VAL A 274 8.79 -6.34 -5.46
CA VAL A 274 9.63 -5.15 -5.68
C VAL A 274 9.29 -4.07 -4.65
N PRO A 275 10.29 -3.38 -4.03
CA PRO A 275 10.03 -2.26 -3.13
C PRO A 275 9.34 -1.08 -3.83
N ARG A 276 8.05 -0.86 -3.53
CA ARG A 276 7.19 0.16 -4.14
C ARG A 276 6.20 0.74 -3.14
N SER A 277 5.66 1.92 -3.43
CA SER A 277 4.57 2.50 -2.66
C SER A 277 3.27 1.70 -2.87
N MET A 278 2.55 1.41 -1.77
CA MET A 278 1.22 0.80 -1.86
C MET A 278 0.14 1.79 -2.34
N ASN A 279 0.38 3.10 -2.16
CA ASN A 279 -0.57 4.15 -2.49
C ASN A 279 -0.62 4.47 -4.00
N ASP A 280 0.31 3.87 -4.78
CA ASP A 280 0.27 3.91 -6.25
C ASP A 280 -0.71 2.88 -6.83
N LEU A 281 -1.21 1.95 -6.02
CA LEU A 281 -2.12 0.90 -6.46
C LEU A 281 -3.58 1.34 -6.40
N ASP A 282 -4.37 0.79 -7.30
CA ASP A 282 -5.81 0.74 -7.14
C ASP A 282 -6.21 -0.51 -6.35
N THR A 283 -7.18 -0.38 -5.42
CA THR A 283 -7.60 -1.52 -4.56
C THR A 283 -8.15 -2.68 -5.37
N ASP A 284 -8.77 -2.40 -6.54
CA ASP A 284 -9.30 -3.43 -7.44
C ASP A 284 -8.20 -4.21 -8.20
N GLU A 285 -6.95 -3.74 -8.19
CA GLU A 285 -5.81 -4.44 -8.78
C GLU A 285 -5.23 -5.52 -7.86
N ILE A 286 -5.56 -5.49 -6.56
CA ILE A 286 -4.92 -6.31 -5.53
C ILE A 286 -5.60 -7.68 -5.42
N GLU A 287 -4.81 -8.76 -5.39
CA GLU A 287 -5.27 -10.12 -5.08
C GLU A 287 -5.13 -10.43 -3.59
N THR A 288 -3.94 -10.14 -2.98
CA THR A 288 -3.69 -10.35 -1.55
C THR A 288 -2.85 -9.24 -0.93
N PHE A 289 -3.11 -8.98 0.34
CA PHE A 289 -2.34 -8.11 1.21
C PHE A 289 -1.87 -8.94 2.41
N THR A 290 -0.55 -9.06 2.60
CA THR A 290 0.05 -9.91 3.63
C THR A 290 1.04 -9.12 4.47
N VAL A 291 0.93 -9.21 5.79
CA VAL A 291 1.83 -8.56 6.75
C VAL A 291 2.68 -9.60 7.45
N LEU A 292 4.01 -9.43 7.38
CA LEU A 292 5.03 -10.23 8.04
C LEU A 292 5.53 -9.47 9.26
N LYS A 293 5.42 -10.07 10.45
CA LYS A 293 5.61 -9.35 11.71
C LYS A 293 6.83 -9.80 12.52
N ASP A 294 7.25 -11.04 12.40
CA ASP A 294 8.34 -11.64 13.19
C ASP A 294 9.64 -11.82 12.40
N ALA A 295 10.74 -12.13 13.10
CA ALA A 295 12.05 -12.27 12.49
C ALA A 295 12.12 -13.44 11.50
N ALA A 296 11.44 -14.57 11.74
CA ALA A 296 11.48 -15.73 10.85
C ALA A 296 10.94 -15.37 9.46
N ALA A 297 9.88 -14.52 9.38
CA ALA A 297 9.35 -14.01 8.12
C ALA A 297 10.19 -12.88 7.52
N THR A 298 10.78 -12.00 8.33
CA THR A 298 11.36 -10.73 7.86
C THR A 298 12.87 -10.76 7.67
N ALA A 299 13.61 -11.70 8.30
CA ALA A 299 15.07 -11.85 8.14
C ALA A 299 15.48 -12.08 6.68
N VAL A 300 14.61 -12.69 5.88
CA VAL A 300 14.81 -12.88 4.43
C VAL A 300 14.84 -11.57 3.62
N TYR A 301 14.47 -10.46 4.22
CA TYR A 301 14.56 -9.12 3.60
C TYR A 301 15.73 -8.29 4.14
N GLY A 302 16.61 -8.93 4.94
CA GLY A 302 17.79 -8.30 5.49
C GLY A 302 17.47 -7.05 6.31
N SER A 303 18.22 -5.98 6.07
CA SER A 303 18.05 -4.70 6.80
C SER A 303 16.70 -4.03 6.57
N GLU A 304 16.06 -4.25 5.46
CA GLU A 304 14.78 -3.60 5.16
C GLU A 304 13.59 -4.24 5.88
N GLY A 305 13.78 -5.49 6.38
CA GLY A 305 12.77 -6.22 7.15
C GLY A 305 12.68 -5.85 8.63
N ALA A 306 13.55 -4.97 9.15
CA ALA A 306 13.61 -4.64 10.59
C ALA A 306 12.27 -4.17 11.15
N ASN A 307 11.57 -3.27 10.46
CA ASN A 307 10.32 -2.69 10.91
C ASN A 307 9.08 -3.48 10.45
N GLY A 308 9.27 -4.74 9.99
CA GLY A 308 8.20 -5.54 9.39
C GLY A 308 8.08 -5.35 7.88
N VAL A 309 7.33 -6.23 7.24
CA VAL A 309 7.18 -6.24 5.76
C VAL A 309 5.72 -6.41 5.38
N VAL A 310 5.30 -5.63 4.40
CA VAL A 310 4.00 -5.74 3.75
C VAL A 310 4.21 -6.30 2.34
N LEU A 311 3.57 -7.42 2.04
CA LEU A 311 3.57 -8.04 0.72
C LEU A 311 2.23 -7.82 0.06
N ILE A 312 2.23 -7.18 -1.09
CA ILE A 312 1.04 -6.98 -1.92
C ILE A 312 1.23 -7.77 -3.20
N THR A 313 0.27 -8.66 -3.50
CA THR A 313 0.24 -9.32 -4.79
C THR A 313 -0.89 -8.75 -5.62
N THR A 314 -0.62 -8.47 -6.89
CA THR A 314 -1.62 -7.97 -7.82
C THR A 314 -2.33 -9.11 -8.54
N LYS A 315 -3.55 -8.86 -9.00
CA LYS A 315 -4.35 -9.82 -9.74
C LYS A 315 -3.62 -10.27 -11.02
N ARG A 316 -3.71 -11.57 -11.32
CA ARG A 316 -3.13 -12.19 -12.51
C ARG A 316 -4.19 -12.84 -13.38
N GLY A 317 -3.85 -13.08 -14.64
CA GLY A 317 -4.71 -13.79 -15.57
C GLY A 317 -5.02 -15.22 -15.13
N ARG A 318 -6.14 -15.78 -15.65
CA ARG A 318 -6.53 -17.18 -15.46
C ARG A 318 -6.83 -17.81 -16.82
N ALA A 319 -6.63 -19.12 -16.93
CA ALA A 319 -7.01 -19.87 -18.14
C ALA A 319 -8.54 -20.01 -18.21
N GLN A 320 -9.20 -18.99 -18.72
CA GLN A 320 -10.64 -18.89 -18.84
C GLN A 320 -11.01 -17.89 -19.95
N LYS A 321 -12.27 -17.90 -20.39
CA LYS A 321 -12.82 -16.83 -21.24
C LYS A 321 -12.62 -15.49 -20.54
N THR A 322 -12.34 -14.44 -21.32
CA THR A 322 -12.15 -13.10 -20.80
C THR A 322 -13.40 -12.62 -20.07
N ILE A 323 -13.23 -12.27 -18.80
CA ILE A 323 -14.26 -11.63 -17.97
C ILE A 323 -13.91 -10.15 -17.92
N ILE A 324 -14.91 -9.32 -18.21
CA ILE A 324 -14.82 -7.86 -18.10
C ILE A 324 -15.65 -7.47 -16.87
N SER A 325 -15.04 -6.77 -15.93
CA SER A 325 -15.74 -6.20 -14.77
C SER A 325 -15.60 -4.69 -14.77
N PHE A 326 -16.70 -4.00 -14.52
CA PHE A 326 -16.77 -2.56 -14.35
C PHE A 326 -17.24 -2.26 -12.93
N ASN A 327 -16.53 -1.39 -12.23
CA ASN A 327 -16.89 -0.92 -10.90
C ASN A 327 -16.97 0.61 -10.94
N ALA A 328 -18.06 1.17 -10.44
CA ALA A 328 -18.27 2.60 -10.28
C ALA A 328 -18.63 2.89 -8.83
N GLN A 329 -17.89 3.80 -8.21
CA GLN A 329 -18.11 4.22 -6.83
C GLN A 329 -18.28 5.73 -6.79
N TYR A 330 -19.28 6.19 -6.06
CA TYR A 330 -19.50 7.58 -5.71
C TYR A 330 -19.54 7.69 -4.19
N SER A 331 -18.75 8.58 -3.63
CA SER A 331 -18.62 8.73 -2.19
C SER A 331 -18.83 10.18 -1.80
N ILE A 332 -19.48 10.40 -0.67
CA ILE A 332 -19.59 11.68 0.01
C ILE A 332 -18.72 11.60 1.25
N ALA A 333 -17.75 12.49 1.36
CA ALA A 333 -16.88 12.61 2.52
C ALA A 333 -17.31 13.83 3.36
N THR A 334 -17.36 13.68 4.67
CA THR A 334 -17.68 14.72 5.62
C THR A 334 -16.57 14.84 6.66
N PRO A 335 -16.27 16.04 7.20
CA PRO A 335 -15.33 16.18 8.28
C PRO A 335 -15.79 15.37 9.50
N THR A 336 -14.89 14.66 10.13
CA THR A 336 -15.18 13.91 11.35
C THR A 336 -15.27 14.83 12.57
N ARG A 337 -14.62 15.99 12.52
CA ARG A 337 -14.63 17.02 13.56
C ARG A 337 -14.34 18.39 12.93
N MET A 338 -15.10 19.38 13.31
CA MET A 338 -14.87 20.79 12.98
C MET A 338 -14.67 21.56 14.30
N PRO A 339 -13.72 22.50 14.38
CA PRO A 339 -13.62 23.37 15.54
C PRO A 339 -14.81 24.34 15.57
N GLU A 340 -15.36 24.55 16.74
CA GLU A 340 -16.32 25.60 16.97
C GLU A 340 -15.55 26.87 17.38
N LEU A 341 -15.74 27.94 16.63
CA LEU A 341 -15.12 29.23 16.89
C LEU A 341 -16.13 30.15 17.56
N MET A 342 -15.63 30.98 18.48
CA MET A 342 -16.45 32.04 19.12
C MET A 342 -16.89 33.05 18.07
N ASN A 343 -18.13 33.51 18.19
CA ASN A 343 -18.59 34.68 17.48
C ASN A 343 -17.92 35.96 18.01
N SER A 344 -18.00 37.05 17.28
CA SER A 344 -17.33 38.31 17.63
C SER A 344 -17.80 38.91 18.95
N TRP A 345 -19.11 38.84 19.25
CA TRP A 345 -19.64 39.38 20.48
C TRP A 345 -19.14 38.62 21.72
N ASP A 346 -19.19 37.30 21.73
CA ASP A 346 -18.70 36.48 22.83
C ASP A 346 -17.18 36.67 23.01
N TYR A 347 -16.40 36.67 21.92
CA TYR A 347 -14.96 36.90 21.95
C TYR A 347 -14.62 38.25 22.58
N LEU A 348 -15.25 39.33 22.14
CA LEU A 348 -15.00 40.69 22.63
C LEU A 348 -15.50 40.92 24.08
N SER A 349 -16.59 40.24 24.44
CA SER A 349 -17.07 40.25 25.82
C SER A 349 -16.05 39.60 26.76
N MET A 350 -15.51 38.46 26.37
CA MET A 350 -14.44 37.80 27.16
C MET A 350 -13.13 38.60 27.12
N TRP A 351 -12.84 39.30 26.04
CA TRP A 351 -11.68 40.19 25.96
C TRP A 351 -11.79 41.34 26.96
N ASN A 352 -12.98 41.94 27.09
CA ASN A 352 -13.24 42.96 28.09
C ASN A 352 -13.09 42.41 29.53
N GLU A 353 -13.56 41.20 29.78
CA GLU A 353 -13.40 40.54 31.09
C GLU A 353 -11.93 40.24 31.40
N ALA A 354 -11.16 39.72 30.41
CA ALA A 354 -9.73 39.50 30.57
C ALA A 354 -8.99 40.80 30.86
N SER A 355 -9.28 41.87 30.10
CA SER A 355 -8.69 43.19 30.32
C SER A 355 -9.08 43.82 31.68
N TRP A 356 -10.29 43.54 32.16
CA TRP A 356 -10.73 43.93 33.49
C TRP A 356 -9.94 43.24 34.61
N ASN A 357 -9.68 41.91 34.40
CA ASN A 357 -8.84 41.16 35.34
C ASN A 357 -7.41 41.69 35.36
N ASP A 358 -6.82 41.99 34.19
CA ASP A 358 -5.48 42.57 34.07
C ASP A 358 -5.40 43.97 34.71
N ALA A 359 -6.49 44.72 34.73
CA ALA A 359 -6.58 46.02 35.38
C ALA A 359 -6.71 45.92 36.91
N GLY A 360 -6.75 44.71 37.48
CA GLY A 360 -6.85 44.50 38.92
C GLY A 360 -8.29 44.49 39.42
N ASN A 361 -9.24 44.09 38.59
CA ASN A 361 -10.66 43.96 38.93
C ASN A 361 -11.28 45.23 39.56
N PRO A 362 -11.18 46.40 38.90
CA PRO A 362 -11.87 47.59 39.37
C PRO A 362 -13.38 47.39 39.40
N ASN A 363 -14.14 48.37 39.89
CA ASN A 363 -15.60 48.28 39.80
C ASN A 363 -16.04 48.04 38.38
N TRP A 364 -16.78 46.94 38.14
CA TRP A 364 -17.13 46.46 36.79
C TRP A 364 -17.92 47.48 35.97
N ASP A 365 -18.94 48.06 36.57
CA ASP A 365 -19.81 49.03 35.88
C ASP A 365 -19.05 50.27 35.45
N ASN A 366 -18.17 50.77 36.29
CA ASN A 366 -17.30 51.91 36.00
C ASN A 366 -16.24 51.53 34.96
N TYR A 367 -15.68 50.31 35.01
CA TYR A 367 -14.71 49.81 34.06
C TYR A 367 -15.31 49.70 32.68
N VAL A 368 -16.45 49.03 32.55
CA VAL A 368 -17.16 48.82 31.27
C VAL A 368 -17.55 50.15 30.62
N GLN A 369 -17.94 51.16 31.46
CA GLN A 369 -18.33 52.46 30.96
C GLN A 369 -17.16 53.33 30.49
N ASN A 370 -16.00 53.25 31.14
CA ASN A 370 -14.93 54.23 30.97
C ASN A 370 -13.58 53.67 30.51
N SER A 371 -13.31 52.35 30.66
CA SER A 371 -11.97 51.79 30.53
C SER A 371 -11.90 50.52 29.70
N ALA A 372 -13.03 49.84 29.46
CA ALA A 372 -13.05 48.60 28.70
C ALA A 372 -12.60 48.85 27.24
N PRO A 373 -11.81 47.98 26.64
CA PRO A 373 -11.38 48.07 25.25
C PRO A 373 -12.55 48.19 24.24
N TYR A 374 -13.68 47.55 24.56
CA TYR A 374 -14.89 47.62 23.76
C TYR A 374 -16.06 48.11 24.55
N SER A 375 -16.65 49.24 24.12
CA SER A 375 -17.82 49.82 24.79
C SER A 375 -19.05 48.92 24.71
N ALA A 376 -20.00 49.09 25.63
CA ALA A 376 -21.29 48.35 25.59
C ALA A 376 -22.04 48.58 24.27
N GLU A 377 -21.95 49.79 23.69
CA GLU A 377 -22.55 50.11 22.42
C GLU A 377 -21.89 49.34 21.27
N ALA A 378 -20.54 49.27 21.25
CA ALA A 378 -19.77 48.50 20.25
C ALA A 378 -20.14 47.03 20.33
N LEU A 379 -20.16 46.44 21.51
CA LEU A 379 -20.58 45.04 21.72
C LEU A 379 -22.01 44.79 21.23
N ALA A 380 -22.95 45.71 21.47
CA ALA A 380 -24.32 45.59 20.98
C ALA A 380 -24.35 45.59 19.41
N ARG A 381 -23.54 46.43 18.74
CA ARG A 381 -23.43 46.45 17.28
C ARG A 381 -22.90 45.14 16.70
N TYR A 382 -21.88 44.54 17.33
CA TYR A 382 -21.39 43.22 16.94
C TYR A 382 -22.44 42.13 17.12
N ARG A 383 -23.18 42.16 18.24
CA ARG A 383 -24.26 41.22 18.52
C ARG A 383 -25.41 41.31 17.54
N ASP A 384 -25.82 42.54 17.23
CA ASP A 384 -27.01 42.82 16.44
C ASP A 384 -26.67 42.86 14.90
N GLY A 385 -25.39 42.79 14.53
CA GLY A 385 -24.94 42.72 13.11
C GLY A 385 -25.29 43.99 12.33
N VAL A 386 -25.22 45.17 12.94
CA VAL A 386 -25.72 46.42 12.35
C VAL A 386 -24.98 46.86 11.11
N ASP A 387 -23.67 46.68 11.06
CA ASP A 387 -22.82 47.00 9.90
C ASP A 387 -21.71 45.94 9.80
N PRO A 388 -21.88 44.92 8.96
CA PRO A 388 -20.89 43.83 8.85
C PRO A 388 -19.50 44.25 8.41
N ASP A 389 -19.33 45.40 7.80
CA ASP A 389 -18.00 45.92 7.46
C ASP A 389 -17.30 46.49 8.69
N LEU A 390 -17.97 47.26 9.50
CA LEU A 390 -17.40 47.92 10.68
C LEU A 390 -17.46 47.04 11.93
N TYR A 391 -18.46 46.15 12.03
CA TYR A 391 -18.67 45.22 13.15
C TYR A 391 -18.79 43.78 12.65
N PRO A 392 -17.73 43.24 12.01
CA PRO A 392 -17.79 41.93 11.36
C PRO A 392 -17.95 40.80 12.38
N ASN A 393 -18.60 39.72 11.93
CA ASN A 393 -18.67 38.44 12.60
C ASN A 393 -18.33 37.34 11.62
N SER A 394 -17.03 37.23 11.27
CA SER A 394 -16.53 36.32 10.25
C SER A 394 -16.22 34.97 10.86
N ILE A 395 -17.14 34.02 10.72
CA ILE A 395 -16.92 32.64 11.13
C ILE A 395 -16.08 31.95 10.07
N TRP A 396 -14.76 31.91 10.27
CA TRP A 396 -13.79 31.44 9.25
C TRP A 396 -13.97 29.99 8.84
N THR A 397 -14.56 29.15 9.70
CA THR A 397 -14.93 27.78 9.34
C THR A 397 -15.97 27.69 8.21
N ASP A 398 -16.69 28.80 7.91
CA ASP A 398 -17.61 28.86 6.78
C ASP A 398 -16.90 28.80 5.42
N LEU A 399 -15.58 29.00 5.39
CA LEU A 399 -14.73 28.75 4.21
C LEU A 399 -14.62 27.27 3.89
N LEU A 400 -15.06 26.39 4.77
CA LEU A 400 -15.02 24.95 4.58
C LEU A 400 -16.41 24.42 4.21
N SER A 401 -16.43 23.44 3.36
CA SER A 401 -17.64 22.72 2.97
C SER A 401 -17.94 21.61 3.97
N ASN A 402 -19.20 21.38 4.28
CA ASN A 402 -19.63 20.29 5.15
C ASN A 402 -19.54 18.92 4.50
N ASN A 403 -19.38 18.87 3.19
CA ASN A 403 -19.17 17.63 2.45
C ASN A 403 -18.39 17.86 1.15
N THR A 404 -17.74 16.79 0.69
CA THR A 404 -17.06 16.71 -0.59
C THR A 404 -17.44 15.44 -1.34
N GLN A 405 -17.16 15.38 -2.62
CA GLN A 405 -17.56 14.27 -3.48
C GLN A 405 -16.33 13.62 -4.10
N ASN A 406 -16.29 12.28 -4.04
CA ASN A 406 -15.24 11.48 -4.63
C ASN A 406 -15.87 10.49 -5.63
N GLN A 407 -15.18 10.26 -6.74
CA GLN A 407 -15.63 9.38 -7.80
C GLN A 407 -14.50 8.42 -8.17
N ARG A 408 -14.87 7.15 -8.40
CA ARG A 408 -13.94 6.13 -8.84
C ARG A 408 -14.60 5.23 -9.88
N TYR A 409 -13.90 5.01 -10.98
CA TYR A 409 -14.33 4.12 -12.06
C TYR A 409 -13.20 3.17 -12.39
N THR A 410 -13.46 1.88 -12.37
CA THR A 410 -12.45 0.84 -12.65
C THR A 410 -13.00 -0.15 -13.67
N VAL A 411 -12.20 -0.46 -14.68
CA VAL A 411 -12.46 -1.51 -15.68
C VAL A 411 -11.35 -2.55 -15.57
N ASN A 412 -11.74 -3.81 -15.35
CA ASN A 412 -10.80 -4.92 -15.29
C ASN A 412 -11.13 -5.98 -16.34
N LEU A 413 -10.10 -6.46 -17.05
CA LEU A 413 -10.17 -7.56 -17.98
C LEU A 413 -9.30 -8.70 -17.47
N ARG A 414 -9.87 -9.89 -17.26
CA ARG A 414 -9.15 -11.05 -16.76
C ARG A 414 -9.49 -12.28 -17.61
N GLY A 415 -8.46 -12.91 -18.20
CA GLY A 415 -8.69 -14.05 -19.05
C GLY A 415 -7.40 -14.72 -19.49
N GLY A 416 -7.52 -15.58 -20.50
CA GLY A 416 -6.39 -16.20 -21.15
C GLY A 416 -6.62 -17.66 -21.55
N SER A 417 -5.61 -18.21 -22.19
CA SER A 417 -5.50 -19.63 -22.52
C SER A 417 -4.59 -20.35 -21.51
N GLU A 418 -4.38 -21.64 -21.68
CA GLU A 418 -3.39 -22.37 -20.87
C GLU A 418 -1.96 -21.81 -21.05
N LYS A 419 -1.63 -21.29 -22.24
CA LYS A 419 -0.29 -20.78 -22.55
C LYS A 419 -0.08 -19.31 -22.19
N THR A 420 -1.12 -18.48 -22.32
CA THR A 420 -1.02 -17.04 -22.07
C THR A 420 -2.20 -16.59 -21.24
N LYS A 421 -1.92 -16.00 -20.10
CA LYS A 421 -2.91 -15.47 -19.15
C LYS A 421 -2.65 -14.00 -18.93
N PHE A 422 -3.70 -13.19 -18.87
CA PHE A 422 -3.55 -11.75 -18.72
C PHE A 422 -4.56 -11.16 -17.75
N PHE A 423 -4.13 -10.11 -17.08
CA PHE A 423 -4.97 -9.19 -16.31
C PHE A 423 -4.63 -7.77 -16.75
N VAL A 424 -5.65 -7.01 -17.15
CA VAL A 424 -5.52 -5.60 -17.50
C VAL A 424 -6.51 -4.80 -16.68
N SER A 425 -6.07 -3.72 -16.08
CA SER A 425 -6.88 -2.81 -15.26
C SER A 425 -6.67 -1.38 -15.71
N GLY A 426 -7.77 -0.62 -15.81
CA GLY A 426 -7.77 0.82 -15.99
C GLY A 426 -8.66 1.45 -14.92
N ALA A 427 -8.14 2.45 -14.18
CA ALA A 427 -8.89 3.13 -13.14
C ALA A 427 -8.76 4.65 -13.27
N TYR A 428 -9.85 5.35 -13.00
CA TYR A 428 -9.92 6.80 -12.83
C TYR A 428 -10.47 7.12 -11.45
N TYR A 429 -9.84 8.05 -10.76
CA TYR A 429 -10.24 8.55 -9.44
C TYR A 429 -10.21 10.07 -9.43
N LYS A 430 -11.28 10.69 -8.92
CA LYS A 430 -11.40 12.13 -8.71
C LYS A 430 -11.82 12.41 -7.28
N GLU A 431 -11.16 13.37 -6.66
CA GLU A 431 -11.42 13.83 -5.30
C GLU A 431 -11.41 15.34 -5.25
N ASN A 432 -12.44 15.93 -4.62
CA ASN A 432 -12.56 17.36 -4.45
C ASN A 432 -12.19 17.74 -3.00
N GLY A 433 -11.54 18.89 -2.83
CA GLY A 433 -11.24 19.49 -1.55
C GLY A 433 -12.43 20.14 -0.88
N MET A 434 -12.25 20.51 0.38
CA MET A 434 -13.32 21.07 1.23
C MET A 434 -13.40 22.59 1.18
N PHE A 435 -12.48 23.31 0.54
CA PHE A 435 -12.53 24.77 0.51
C PHE A 435 -13.66 25.26 -0.40
N LYS A 436 -14.38 26.28 0.09
CA LYS A 436 -15.30 27.09 -0.72
C LYS A 436 -14.48 28.22 -1.34
N SER A 437 -13.96 28.04 -2.54
CA SER A 437 -13.15 29.04 -3.20
C SER A 437 -13.99 29.94 -4.12
N ASN A 438 -13.67 31.22 -4.09
CA ASN A 438 -14.26 32.25 -4.95
C ASN A 438 -13.16 33.27 -5.32
N PRO A 439 -12.24 32.92 -6.23
CA PRO A 439 -11.14 33.79 -6.63
C PRO A 439 -11.65 34.96 -7.46
N LEU A 440 -10.88 36.06 -7.48
CA LEU A 440 -11.16 37.25 -8.30
C LEU A 440 -10.99 36.96 -9.80
N ASP A 441 -9.95 36.17 -10.14
CA ASP A 441 -9.65 35.73 -11.49
C ASP A 441 -10.32 34.37 -11.78
N ASP A 442 -10.49 34.05 -13.04
CA ASP A 442 -11.06 32.76 -13.49
C ASP A 442 -10.03 31.60 -13.35
N TYR A 443 -9.68 31.27 -12.11
CA TYR A 443 -8.86 30.10 -11.79
C TYR A 443 -9.46 29.29 -10.64
N ASN A 444 -9.12 28.01 -10.56
CA ASN A 444 -9.56 27.16 -9.46
C ASN A 444 -8.56 27.20 -8.30
N ALA A 445 -8.95 27.81 -7.19
CA ALA A 445 -8.18 27.86 -5.95
C ALA A 445 -8.49 26.71 -4.97
N ASN A 446 -9.47 25.83 -5.28
CA ASN A 446 -9.78 24.69 -4.42
C ASN A 446 -8.78 23.55 -4.63
N ILE A 447 -8.60 22.73 -3.58
CA ILE A 447 -7.83 21.50 -3.68
C ILE A 447 -8.63 20.51 -4.53
N GLY A 448 -7.95 19.82 -5.43
CA GLY A 448 -8.56 18.78 -6.24
C GLY A 448 -7.51 17.80 -6.73
N LEU A 449 -7.88 16.52 -6.76
CA LEU A 449 -7.01 15.44 -7.20
C LEU A 449 -7.69 14.64 -8.30
N GLU A 450 -6.94 14.37 -9.37
CA GLU A 450 -7.32 13.40 -10.39
C GLU A 450 -6.20 12.38 -10.59
N ARG A 451 -6.54 11.11 -10.67
CA ARG A 451 -5.60 10.00 -10.80
C ARG A 451 -6.08 9.00 -11.85
N TYR A 452 -5.17 8.62 -12.73
CA TYR A 452 -5.36 7.61 -13.76
C TYR A 452 -4.38 6.49 -13.52
N ASN A 453 -4.86 5.25 -13.37
CA ASN A 453 -4.04 4.06 -13.24
C ASN A 453 -4.25 3.14 -14.43
N LEU A 454 -3.16 2.54 -14.91
CA LEU A 454 -3.19 1.48 -15.92
C LEU A 454 -2.24 0.36 -15.46
N ARG A 455 -2.71 -0.88 -15.47
CA ARG A 455 -1.90 -2.06 -15.15
C ARG A 455 -2.12 -3.16 -16.16
N SER A 456 -1.06 -3.86 -16.51
CA SER A 456 -1.09 -5.06 -17.35
C SER A 456 -0.13 -6.10 -16.78
N ASN A 457 -0.67 -7.27 -16.39
CA ASN A 457 0.09 -8.42 -15.93
C ASN A 457 -0.14 -9.57 -16.92
N VAL A 458 0.93 -10.04 -17.56
CA VAL A 458 0.87 -11.09 -18.56
C VAL A 458 1.81 -12.23 -18.17
N ASP A 459 1.25 -13.43 -18.10
CA ASP A 459 1.97 -14.68 -17.85
C ASP A 459 1.97 -15.54 -19.11
N MET A 460 3.15 -15.95 -19.58
CA MET A 460 3.33 -16.76 -20.78
C MET A 460 4.11 -18.04 -20.45
N ASP A 461 3.48 -19.19 -20.66
CA ASP A 461 4.14 -20.50 -20.59
C ASP A 461 4.81 -20.76 -21.95
N ILE A 462 6.12 -20.35 -22.10
CA ILE A 462 6.92 -20.46 -23.33
C ILE A 462 7.14 -21.94 -23.67
N THR A 463 7.50 -22.73 -22.66
CA THR A 463 7.58 -24.18 -22.70
C THR A 463 6.86 -24.78 -21.49
N PRO A 464 6.63 -26.08 -21.40
CA PRO A 464 6.07 -26.72 -20.19
C PRO A 464 6.90 -26.49 -18.93
N THR A 465 8.16 -26.11 -19.07
CA THR A 465 9.10 -25.89 -17.98
C THR A 465 9.55 -24.44 -17.83
N THR A 466 9.26 -23.57 -18.84
CA THR A 466 9.72 -22.17 -18.88
C THR A 466 8.52 -21.22 -18.86
N LYS A 467 8.46 -20.33 -17.90
CA LYS A 467 7.43 -19.30 -17.77
C LYS A 467 8.08 -17.91 -17.80
N LEU A 468 7.54 -17.00 -18.63
CA LEU A 468 7.83 -15.58 -18.64
C LEU A 468 6.64 -14.82 -18.09
N SER A 469 6.86 -13.94 -17.11
CA SER A 469 5.88 -13.01 -16.60
C SER A 469 6.36 -11.58 -16.87
N VAL A 470 5.47 -10.74 -17.38
CA VAL A 470 5.72 -9.31 -17.62
C VAL A 470 4.63 -8.51 -16.94
N ASP A 471 5.03 -7.67 -16.00
CA ASP A 471 4.16 -6.80 -15.24
C ASP A 471 4.50 -5.34 -15.57
N MET A 472 3.50 -4.55 -15.93
CA MET A 472 3.65 -3.14 -16.27
C MET A 472 2.55 -2.34 -15.58
N SER A 473 2.88 -1.22 -14.98
CA SER A 473 1.89 -0.27 -14.50
C SER A 473 2.33 1.16 -14.72
N GLY A 474 1.37 2.03 -14.94
CA GLY A 474 1.53 3.46 -15.06
C GLY A 474 0.47 4.19 -14.23
N GLN A 475 0.89 5.23 -13.53
CA GLN A 475 0.00 6.15 -12.84
C GLN A 475 0.28 7.56 -13.33
N TYR A 476 -0.76 8.29 -13.65
CA TYR A 476 -0.72 9.73 -13.86
C TYR A 476 -1.62 10.42 -12.83
N ARG A 477 -1.10 11.42 -12.15
CA ARG A 477 -1.81 12.15 -11.10
C ARG A 477 -1.65 13.64 -11.31
N THR A 478 -2.75 14.38 -11.22
CA THR A 478 -2.76 15.83 -11.14
C THR A 478 -3.40 16.27 -9.84
N GLN A 479 -2.82 17.28 -9.20
CA GLN A 479 -3.32 17.88 -7.98
C GLN A 479 -3.31 19.39 -8.13
N ASN A 480 -4.46 20.01 -7.93
CA ASN A 480 -4.62 21.45 -7.85
C ASN A 480 -4.62 21.89 -6.39
N ASN A 481 -3.96 23.00 -6.08
CA ASN A 481 -3.93 23.55 -4.73
C ASN A 481 -4.04 25.07 -4.80
N PRO A 482 -4.46 25.75 -3.71
CA PRO A 482 -4.37 27.21 -3.59
C PRO A 482 -2.92 27.70 -3.75
N GLY A 483 -2.75 28.99 -3.93
CA GLY A 483 -1.41 29.62 -4.00
C GLY A 483 -0.63 29.53 -2.69
N ASN A 484 -1.32 29.55 -1.54
CA ASN A 484 -0.79 29.26 -0.22
C ASN A 484 -1.07 27.80 0.17
N SER A 485 -0.26 27.27 1.08
CA SER A 485 -0.47 25.91 1.57
C SER A 485 -1.77 25.82 2.39
N SER A 486 -2.42 24.65 2.36
CA SER A 486 -3.59 24.35 3.19
C SER A 486 -3.29 24.53 4.67
N ASP A 487 -2.09 24.15 5.14
CA ASP A 487 -1.66 24.36 6.53
C ASP A 487 -1.71 25.84 6.94
N GLN A 488 -1.24 26.75 6.07
CA GLN A 488 -1.30 28.20 6.33
C GLN A 488 -2.76 28.68 6.36
N ILE A 489 -3.58 28.24 5.42
CA ILE A 489 -4.99 28.62 5.38
C ILE A 489 -5.72 28.13 6.65
N PHE A 490 -5.57 26.85 7.02
CA PHE A 490 -6.16 26.30 8.25
C PHE A 490 -5.65 26.97 9.52
N LYS A 491 -4.33 27.24 9.58
CA LYS A 491 -3.75 28.00 10.69
C LYS A 491 -4.48 29.32 10.91
N HIS A 492 -4.73 30.06 9.83
CA HIS A 492 -5.37 31.38 9.94
C HIS A 492 -6.89 31.27 10.10
N ILE A 493 -7.56 30.23 9.60
CA ILE A 493 -8.97 29.94 9.93
C ILE A 493 -9.16 29.83 11.46
N ILE A 494 -8.18 29.24 12.17
CA ILE A 494 -8.28 29.05 13.63
C ILE A 494 -7.77 30.27 14.41
N LEU A 495 -6.69 30.90 13.93
CA LEU A 495 -5.99 31.95 14.70
C LEU A 495 -6.50 33.37 14.40
N PHE A 496 -7.18 33.59 13.28
CA PHE A 496 -7.60 34.93 12.90
C PHE A 496 -8.95 35.27 13.59
N PRO A 497 -9.00 36.31 14.44
CA PRO A 497 -10.20 36.66 15.19
C PRO A 497 -11.37 37.06 14.28
N THR A 498 -12.58 36.66 14.67
CA THR A 498 -13.80 36.84 13.88
C THR A 498 -14.26 38.28 13.74
N HIS A 499 -13.82 39.16 14.65
CA HIS A 499 -14.24 40.57 14.76
C HIS A 499 -13.36 41.56 14.01
N LEU A 500 -12.21 41.11 13.40
CA LEU A 500 -11.27 42.08 12.87
C LEU A 500 -11.68 42.61 11.49
N VAL A 501 -12.09 41.74 10.59
CA VAL A 501 -12.50 42.12 9.23
C VAL A 501 -13.55 41.13 8.69
N PRO A 502 -14.41 41.52 7.72
CA PRO A 502 -15.24 40.60 6.97
C PRO A 502 -14.40 39.71 6.01
N PHE A 503 -15.01 38.74 5.35
CA PHE A 503 -14.33 37.95 4.31
C PHE A 503 -13.81 38.84 3.20
N THR A 504 -14.67 39.73 2.72
CA THR A 504 -14.39 40.84 1.80
C THR A 504 -15.17 42.04 2.28
N TRP A 505 -14.73 43.23 1.96
CA TRP A 505 -15.55 44.43 2.13
C TRP A 505 -16.84 44.31 1.30
N SER A 506 -17.90 44.99 1.69
CA SER A 506 -19.19 44.93 1.00
C SER A 506 -19.15 45.35 -0.49
N ASP A 507 -18.12 46.07 -0.89
CA ASP A 507 -17.86 46.45 -2.28
C ASP A 507 -17.02 45.41 -3.04
N GLY A 508 -16.72 44.24 -2.45
CA GLY A 508 -15.97 43.16 -3.05
C GLY A 508 -14.45 43.28 -2.97
N THR A 509 -13.91 44.38 -2.40
CA THR A 509 -12.45 44.53 -2.25
C THR A 509 -11.87 43.68 -1.13
N ALA A 510 -10.58 43.34 -1.22
CA ALA A 510 -9.93 42.49 -0.23
C ALA A 510 -9.78 43.19 1.13
N ALA A 511 -10.36 42.58 2.15
CA ALA A 511 -10.34 43.09 3.52
C ALA A 511 -9.05 42.75 4.24
N VAL A 512 -8.46 43.73 4.92
CA VAL A 512 -7.26 43.58 5.72
C VAL A 512 -7.35 44.45 6.97
N CYS A 513 -6.73 44.01 8.07
CA CYS A 513 -6.54 44.79 9.29
C CYS A 513 -5.07 45.13 9.51
N ASP A 514 -4.79 46.06 10.40
CA ASP A 514 -3.42 46.49 10.68
C ASP A 514 -2.54 45.37 11.25
N THR A 515 -3.14 44.34 11.87
CA THR A 515 -2.46 43.14 12.39
C THR A 515 -1.95 42.16 11.29
N ASP A 516 -2.32 42.37 10.02
CA ASP A 516 -1.72 41.61 8.90
C ASP A 516 -0.20 41.77 8.83
N ALA A 517 0.32 42.90 9.31
CA ALA A 517 1.74 43.14 9.41
C ALA A 517 2.45 42.23 10.42
N ASP A 518 1.73 41.71 11.42
CA ASP A 518 2.23 40.84 12.50
C ASP A 518 2.13 39.35 12.13
N GLY A 519 1.91 39.03 10.86
CA GLY A 519 1.78 37.66 10.38
C GLY A 519 0.42 37.02 10.60
N ARG A 520 -0.61 37.80 10.91
CA ARG A 520 -2.00 37.36 10.93
C ARG A 520 -2.66 37.75 9.61
N TYR A 521 -3.07 36.80 8.83
CA TYR A 521 -3.60 37.06 7.49
C TYR A 521 -5.06 36.61 7.40
N ASN A 522 -5.89 37.44 6.74
CA ASN A 522 -7.23 37.07 6.39
C ASN A 522 -7.26 35.76 5.58
N PRO A 523 -7.85 34.65 6.14
CA PRO A 523 -7.81 33.34 5.48
C PRO A 523 -8.56 33.30 4.15
N TYR A 524 -9.55 34.18 3.95
CA TYR A 524 -10.23 34.31 2.68
C TYR A 524 -9.30 34.81 1.57
N ASN A 525 -8.46 35.81 1.87
CA ASN A 525 -7.46 36.32 0.94
C ASN A 525 -6.39 35.27 0.63
N LEU A 526 -5.95 34.52 1.63
CA LEU A 526 -4.99 33.42 1.45
C LEU A 526 -5.55 32.33 0.54
N LEU A 527 -6.83 32.00 0.66
CA LEU A 527 -7.47 30.98 -0.16
C LEU A 527 -7.70 31.47 -1.59
N ASN A 528 -8.34 32.66 -1.73
CA ASN A 528 -8.95 33.04 -2.99
C ASN A 528 -8.09 33.93 -3.86
N TYR A 529 -7.18 34.71 -3.26
CA TYR A 529 -6.47 35.78 -3.97
C TYR A 529 -4.96 35.58 -4.09
N SER A 530 -4.47 34.38 -3.70
CA SER A 530 -3.04 34.07 -3.74
C SER A 530 -2.56 33.34 -5.01
N GLY A 531 -3.45 33.12 -5.97
CA GLY A 531 -3.19 32.33 -7.15
C GLY A 531 -3.39 30.84 -6.90
N TYR A 532 -2.67 29.99 -7.64
CA TYR A 532 -2.77 28.53 -7.53
C TYR A 532 -1.46 27.80 -7.81
N SER A 533 -1.39 26.54 -7.38
CA SER A 533 -0.33 25.63 -7.80
C SER A 533 -0.91 24.34 -8.35
N LYS A 534 -0.33 23.84 -9.45
CA LYS A 534 -0.73 22.59 -10.08
C LYS A 534 0.44 21.63 -10.11
N LYS A 535 0.33 20.55 -9.35
CA LYS A 535 1.29 19.46 -9.34
C LYS A 535 0.82 18.35 -10.26
N TRP A 536 1.72 17.82 -11.09
CA TRP A 536 1.49 16.60 -11.82
C TRP A 536 2.61 15.60 -11.50
N SER A 537 2.29 14.32 -11.52
CA SER A 537 3.25 13.26 -11.28
C SER A 537 2.93 12.05 -12.16
N VAL A 538 3.99 11.37 -12.58
CA VAL A 538 3.94 10.12 -13.33
C VAL A 538 4.76 9.09 -12.57
N ALA A 539 4.22 7.89 -12.38
CA ALA A 539 4.94 6.72 -11.90
C ALA A 539 4.83 5.62 -12.96
N MET A 540 5.96 5.11 -13.41
CA MET A 540 6.04 3.96 -14.31
C MET A 540 6.77 2.83 -13.60
N GLN A 541 6.18 1.65 -13.61
CA GLN A 541 6.71 0.47 -12.91
C GLN A 541 6.68 -0.71 -13.87
N THR A 542 7.81 -1.39 -14.03
CA THR A 542 7.92 -2.54 -14.89
C THR A 542 8.65 -3.67 -14.20
N LYS A 543 8.27 -4.92 -14.47
CA LYS A 543 8.98 -6.10 -14.02
C LYS A 543 8.88 -7.21 -15.05
N ALA A 544 10.00 -7.82 -15.38
CA ALA A 544 10.04 -9.05 -16.16
C ALA A 544 10.64 -10.17 -15.30
N THR A 545 10.00 -11.35 -15.30
CA THR A 545 10.42 -12.51 -14.53
C THR A 545 10.45 -13.73 -15.42
N LEU A 546 11.60 -14.40 -15.51
CA LEU A 546 11.77 -15.66 -16.19
C LEU A 546 11.97 -16.77 -15.16
N ARG A 547 11.11 -17.78 -15.19
CA ARG A 547 11.21 -18.96 -14.34
C ARG A 547 11.41 -20.22 -15.17
N GLN A 548 12.40 -21.04 -14.77
CA GLN A 548 12.72 -22.32 -15.38
C GLN A 548 12.64 -23.44 -14.34
N LYS A 549 11.83 -24.47 -14.59
CA LYS A 549 11.85 -25.70 -13.82
C LYS A 549 13.06 -26.54 -14.23
N LEU A 550 13.77 -27.08 -13.26
CA LEU A 550 14.99 -27.87 -13.43
C LEU A 550 14.77 -29.34 -12.97
N ASP A 551 13.56 -29.87 -13.17
CA ASP A 551 13.17 -31.23 -12.78
C ASP A 551 14.06 -32.30 -13.42
N PHE A 552 14.73 -31.97 -14.51
CA PHE A 552 15.73 -32.85 -15.19
C PHE A 552 17.03 -33.01 -14.37
N ILE A 553 17.35 -32.04 -13.48
CA ILE A 553 18.46 -32.16 -12.51
C ILE A 553 17.96 -32.88 -11.24
N THR A 554 16.91 -32.36 -10.66
CA THR A 554 16.22 -32.97 -9.51
C THR A 554 14.80 -32.44 -9.40
N LYS A 555 13.85 -33.37 -9.12
CA LYS A 555 12.44 -33.02 -9.01
C LYS A 555 12.21 -31.93 -7.95
N GLY A 556 11.49 -30.87 -8.33
CA GLY A 556 11.13 -29.78 -7.45
C GLY A 556 12.14 -28.62 -7.43
N LEU A 557 13.23 -28.70 -8.22
CA LEU A 557 14.19 -27.60 -8.38
C LEU A 557 13.70 -26.63 -9.45
N SER A 558 13.81 -25.32 -9.18
CA SER A 558 13.55 -24.27 -10.16
C SER A 558 14.46 -23.06 -9.95
N VAL A 559 14.81 -22.39 -11.04
CA VAL A 559 15.54 -21.11 -11.02
C VAL A 559 14.61 -20.01 -11.56
N GLN A 560 14.75 -18.80 -11.03
CA GLN A 560 14.00 -17.63 -11.45
C GLN A 560 14.94 -16.43 -11.49
N GLY A 561 14.84 -15.63 -12.55
CA GLY A 561 15.48 -14.33 -12.66
C GLY A 561 14.45 -13.24 -12.86
N SER A 562 14.61 -12.11 -12.20
CA SER A 562 13.74 -10.95 -12.34
C SER A 562 14.54 -9.67 -12.51
N ILE A 563 14.03 -8.78 -13.36
CA ILE A 563 14.51 -7.41 -13.50
C ILE A 563 13.33 -6.46 -13.42
N SER A 564 13.47 -5.39 -12.66
CA SER A 564 12.47 -4.30 -12.53
C SER A 564 13.14 -2.96 -12.77
N PHE A 565 12.47 -2.14 -13.55
CA PHE A 565 12.82 -0.75 -13.77
C PHE A 565 11.62 0.13 -13.47
N ASP A 566 11.77 1.03 -12.49
CA ASP A 566 10.74 1.97 -12.09
C ASP A 566 11.26 3.40 -12.24
N ALA A 567 10.39 4.31 -12.65
CA ALA A 567 10.69 5.72 -12.79
C ALA A 567 9.51 6.55 -12.29
N ASP A 568 9.81 7.48 -11.38
CA ASP A 568 8.84 8.43 -10.87
C ASP A 568 9.30 9.85 -11.25
N PHE A 569 8.39 10.67 -11.69
CA PHE A 569 8.65 12.08 -11.99
C PHE A 569 7.50 12.95 -11.48
N SER A 570 7.81 14.11 -10.93
CA SER A 570 6.83 15.11 -10.52
C SER A 570 7.31 16.52 -10.82
N SER A 571 6.36 17.41 -11.12
CA SER A 571 6.62 18.83 -11.31
C SER A 571 5.46 19.65 -10.77
N THR A 572 5.76 20.78 -10.15
CA THR A 572 4.78 21.72 -9.62
C THR A 572 4.93 23.06 -10.33
N LEU A 573 3.86 23.46 -11.00
CA LEU A 573 3.72 24.75 -11.62
C LEU A 573 2.97 25.66 -10.66
N LYS A 574 3.49 26.87 -10.41
CA LYS A 574 2.87 27.87 -9.55
C LYS A 574 2.62 29.16 -10.31
N ARG A 575 1.45 29.76 -10.09
CA ARG A 575 1.13 31.14 -10.44
C ARG A 575 0.69 31.84 -9.16
N SER A 576 1.32 32.96 -8.84
CA SER A 576 1.01 33.74 -7.64
C SER A 576 0.27 35.01 -8.01
N ALA A 577 -0.62 35.41 -7.13
CA ALA A 577 -1.36 36.66 -7.21
C ALA A 577 -1.41 37.32 -5.84
N SER A 578 -1.69 38.60 -5.79
CA SER A 578 -2.06 39.32 -4.56
C SER A 578 -3.04 40.41 -4.93
N PRO A 579 -4.15 40.58 -4.22
CA PRO A 579 -5.08 41.67 -4.50
C PRO A 579 -4.59 42.99 -3.88
N ASP A 580 -5.11 44.10 -4.39
CA ASP A 580 -5.07 45.34 -3.64
C ASP A 580 -5.84 45.16 -2.34
N LYS A 581 -5.19 45.44 -1.20
CA LYS A 581 -5.78 45.26 0.12
C LYS A 581 -6.12 46.59 0.75
N TYR A 582 -7.27 46.66 1.34
CA TYR A 582 -7.78 47.91 1.93
C TYR A 582 -8.15 47.72 3.41
N THR A 583 -7.83 48.72 4.20
CA THR A 583 -8.42 48.94 5.54
C THR A 583 -9.58 49.89 5.42
N VAL A 584 -10.60 49.75 6.29
CA VAL A 584 -11.77 50.60 6.35
C VAL A 584 -11.85 51.27 7.73
N THR A 585 -12.10 52.55 7.75
CA THR A 585 -12.17 53.35 8.97
C THR A 585 -13.59 53.85 9.28
N GLY A 586 -14.54 53.76 8.37
CA GLY A 586 -15.91 54.23 8.54
C GLY A 586 -16.67 54.30 7.23
N ARG A 587 -17.82 55.04 7.25
CA ARG A 587 -18.60 55.38 6.10
C ARG A 587 -18.73 56.88 5.96
N ASP A 588 -18.78 57.37 4.70
CA ASP A 588 -19.02 58.77 4.38
C ASP A 588 -20.54 59.14 4.53
N GLU A 589 -20.89 60.38 4.28
CA GLU A 589 -22.26 60.90 4.35
C GLU A 589 -23.20 60.15 3.37
N ASN A 590 -22.71 59.51 2.33
CA ASN A 590 -23.47 58.73 1.36
C ASN A 590 -23.55 57.26 1.72
N GLY A 591 -22.95 56.83 2.83
CA GLY A 591 -22.89 55.44 3.28
C GLY A 591 -21.79 54.60 2.58
N LEU A 592 -20.92 55.21 1.76
CA LEU A 592 -19.80 54.52 1.13
C LEU A 592 -18.65 54.31 2.09
N LEU A 593 -17.92 53.19 1.92
CA LEU A 593 -16.78 52.83 2.78
C LEU A 593 -15.61 53.83 2.59
N ILE A 594 -15.11 54.40 3.70
CA ILE A 594 -13.88 55.20 3.72
C ILE A 594 -12.70 54.23 3.76
N LYS A 595 -12.12 53.98 2.59
CA LYS A 595 -11.02 53.00 2.44
C LYS A 595 -9.67 53.65 2.34
N LYS A 596 -8.67 52.98 2.93
CA LYS A 596 -7.25 53.30 2.73
C LYS A 596 -6.56 52.10 2.11
N LEU A 597 -5.78 52.30 1.04
CA LEU A 597 -4.94 51.25 0.48
C LEU A 597 -3.87 50.85 1.50
N PHE A 598 -3.87 49.59 1.93
CA PHE A 598 -2.91 49.04 2.86
C PHE A 598 -1.69 48.50 2.09
N SER A 599 -1.93 47.71 1.04
CA SER A 599 -0.87 47.23 0.17
C SER A 599 -1.37 47.13 -1.27
N GLU A 600 -0.51 47.55 -2.21
CA GLU A 600 -0.74 47.35 -3.63
C GLU A 600 -0.61 45.85 -3.97
N GLY A 601 -1.49 45.39 -4.81
CA GLY A 601 -1.54 44.01 -5.31
C GLY A 601 -0.64 43.76 -6.52
N SER A 602 -0.60 42.53 -6.94
CA SER A 602 -0.05 42.12 -8.22
C SER A 602 -1.00 41.15 -8.90
N PRO A 603 -1.29 41.33 -10.19
CA PRO A 603 -2.16 40.44 -10.94
C PRO A 603 -1.55 39.03 -10.99
N LEU A 604 -2.36 38.07 -11.45
CA LEU A 604 -1.91 36.67 -11.58
C LEU A 604 -0.67 36.58 -12.49
N GLY A 605 0.49 36.34 -11.85
CA GLY A 605 1.79 36.31 -12.50
C GLY A 605 1.96 35.22 -13.54
N GLU A 606 3.09 35.21 -14.22
CA GLU A 606 3.44 34.13 -15.14
C GLU A 606 3.63 32.80 -14.42
N ALA A 607 3.41 31.73 -15.18
CA ALA A 607 3.60 30.37 -14.66
C ALA A 607 5.08 30.07 -14.44
N SER A 608 5.46 29.66 -13.25
CA SER A 608 6.80 29.22 -12.88
C SER A 608 6.82 27.79 -12.39
N VAL A 609 7.91 27.06 -12.67
CA VAL A 609 8.14 25.74 -12.09
C VAL A 609 8.76 25.92 -10.71
N SER A 610 7.98 25.66 -9.66
CA SER A 610 8.43 25.81 -8.28
C SER A 610 9.26 24.61 -7.79
N THR A 611 8.92 23.40 -8.22
CA THR A 611 9.65 22.17 -7.88
C THR A 611 9.61 21.18 -9.04
N SER A 612 10.71 20.46 -9.21
CA SER A 612 10.79 19.34 -10.14
C SER A 612 11.66 18.25 -9.51
N SER A 613 11.17 17.02 -9.51
CA SER A 613 11.91 15.89 -8.95
C SER A 613 11.66 14.62 -9.75
N GLY A 614 12.68 13.77 -9.82
CA GLY A 614 12.59 12.46 -10.44
C GLY A 614 13.31 11.41 -9.62
N THR A 615 12.87 10.16 -9.73
CA THR A 615 13.51 9.01 -9.11
C THR A 615 13.56 7.87 -10.12
N LYS A 616 14.71 7.22 -10.22
CA LYS A 616 14.95 6.05 -11.03
C LYS A 616 15.35 4.90 -10.11
N LYS A 617 14.71 3.73 -10.26
CA LYS A 617 15.00 2.54 -9.46
C LYS A 617 15.26 1.35 -10.40
N LEU A 618 16.34 0.64 -10.13
CA LEU A 618 16.67 -0.62 -10.78
C LEU A 618 16.74 -1.71 -9.71
N TYR A 619 16.04 -2.82 -9.94
CA TYR A 619 16.05 -4.00 -9.10
C TYR A 619 16.32 -5.25 -9.94
N ILE A 620 17.31 -6.05 -9.51
CA ILE A 620 17.68 -7.31 -10.15
C ILE A 620 17.64 -8.40 -9.09
N GLU A 621 17.10 -9.56 -9.42
CA GLU A 621 16.96 -10.70 -8.51
C GLU A 621 17.21 -12.02 -9.23
N ALA A 622 17.92 -12.92 -8.57
CA ALA A 622 18.08 -14.31 -8.96
C ALA A 622 17.66 -15.20 -7.78
N GLN A 623 16.83 -16.21 -8.06
CA GLN A 623 16.34 -17.15 -7.05
C GLN A 623 16.60 -18.59 -7.48
N LEU A 624 16.96 -19.44 -6.52
CA LEU A 624 16.97 -20.89 -6.67
C LEU A 624 16.01 -21.47 -5.64
N ASN A 625 14.99 -22.19 -6.09
CA ASN A 625 13.96 -22.77 -5.23
C ASN A 625 13.95 -24.28 -5.36
N TYR A 626 13.83 -24.96 -4.22
CA TYR A 626 13.66 -26.40 -4.13
C TYR A 626 12.45 -26.74 -3.25
N GLU A 627 11.56 -27.59 -3.76
CA GLU A 627 10.38 -28.05 -3.02
C GLU A 627 10.13 -29.52 -3.32
N ARG A 628 10.20 -30.38 -2.27
CA ARG A 628 9.96 -31.81 -2.46
C ARG A 628 9.47 -32.45 -1.15
N THR A 629 8.52 -33.40 -1.31
CA THR A 629 8.06 -34.28 -0.23
C THR A 629 8.61 -35.69 -0.44
N PHE A 630 9.39 -36.18 0.53
CA PHE A 630 9.94 -37.52 0.55
C PHE A 630 9.06 -38.43 1.43
N ALA A 631 8.93 -39.69 1.01
CA ALA A 631 8.17 -40.72 1.73
C ALA A 631 6.78 -40.26 2.20
N LYS A 632 6.16 -39.30 1.52
CA LYS A 632 4.84 -38.67 1.83
C LYS A 632 4.77 -37.96 3.21
N LYS A 633 5.87 -37.89 3.96
CA LYS A 633 5.91 -37.36 5.34
C LYS A 633 6.94 -36.27 5.55
N HIS A 634 8.00 -36.25 4.77
CA HIS A 634 9.12 -35.31 4.93
C HIS A 634 9.02 -34.22 3.85
N ALA A 635 8.38 -33.10 4.13
CA ALA A 635 8.33 -31.97 3.21
C ALA A 635 9.54 -31.04 3.49
N VAL A 636 10.32 -30.82 2.44
CA VAL A 636 11.51 -29.95 2.47
C VAL A 636 11.30 -28.83 1.47
N THR A 637 11.50 -27.58 1.91
CA THR A 637 11.60 -26.43 1.00
C THR A 637 12.91 -25.70 1.27
N GLY A 638 13.52 -25.19 0.21
CA GLY A 638 14.72 -24.37 0.29
C GLY A 638 14.66 -23.24 -0.74
N THR A 639 15.07 -22.05 -0.35
CA THR A 639 15.17 -20.90 -1.22
C THR A 639 16.49 -20.20 -1.00
N PHE A 640 17.20 -19.93 -2.08
CA PHE A 640 18.37 -19.06 -2.11
C PHE A 640 18.05 -17.88 -3.02
N VAL A 641 18.34 -16.67 -2.56
CA VAL A 641 18.09 -15.43 -3.30
C VAL A 641 19.33 -14.55 -3.26
N TYR A 642 19.68 -14.02 -4.41
CA TYR A 642 20.54 -12.86 -4.54
C TYR A 642 19.75 -11.72 -5.17
N ASN A 643 19.75 -10.56 -4.55
CA ASN A 643 19.20 -9.36 -5.18
C ASN A 643 20.09 -8.14 -4.98
N GLN A 644 19.91 -7.20 -5.90
CA GLN A 644 20.58 -5.91 -5.82
C GLN A 644 19.61 -4.82 -6.26
N LYS A 645 19.66 -3.68 -5.57
CA LYS A 645 18.88 -2.52 -5.95
C LYS A 645 19.74 -1.28 -6.04
N GLU A 646 19.36 -0.40 -6.96
CA GLU A 646 19.90 0.93 -7.14
C GLU A 646 18.75 1.93 -7.19
N THR A 647 18.86 3.01 -6.42
CA THR A 647 17.92 4.14 -6.46
C THR A 647 18.68 5.41 -6.70
N GLN A 648 18.32 6.17 -7.72
CA GLN A 648 18.93 7.44 -8.06
C GLN A 648 17.87 8.54 -8.06
N TYR A 649 18.14 9.62 -7.34
CA TYR A 649 17.30 10.80 -7.30
C TYR A 649 17.81 11.83 -8.31
N GLN A 650 16.89 12.54 -8.98
CA GLN A 650 17.17 13.67 -9.84
C GLN A 650 16.42 14.90 -9.32
N GLY A 651 17.08 16.06 -9.30
CA GLY A 651 16.54 17.31 -8.78
C GLY A 651 16.95 17.61 -7.34
N SER A 652 16.80 18.85 -6.94
CA SER A 652 17.12 19.35 -5.61
C SER A 652 16.05 18.88 -4.63
N ARG A 653 16.40 17.95 -3.75
CA ARG A 653 15.56 17.60 -2.61
C ARG A 653 15.85 18.60 -1.50
N LYS A 654 15.10 19.70 -1.43
CA LYS A 654 15.10 20.55 -0.25
C LYS A 654 14.49 19.76 0.90
N SER A 655 15.30 19.29 1.81
CA SER A 655 14.86 18.88 3.14
C SER A 655 14.72 20.15 3.98
N SER A 656 13.64 20.26 4.72
CA SER A 656 13.39 21.41 5.60
C SER A 656 14.60 21.71 6.49
N GLY A 657 15.30 22.82 6.23
CA GLY A 657 16.16 23.47 7.18
C GLY A 657 17.66 23.19 7.20
N ALA A 658 18.19 22.26 6.39
CA ALA A 658 19.64 22.09 6.23
C ALA A 658 20.02 22.26 4.77
N GLU A 659 21.06 23.07 4.49
CA GLU A 659 21.69 23.09 3.17
C GLU A 659 22.17 21.69 2.84
N GLU A 660 21.67 21.15 1.74
CA GLU A 660 22.16 19.88 1.21
C GLU A 660 23.64 20.02 0.89
N VAL A 661 24.46 19.24 1.59
CA VAL A 661 25.86 19.07 1.20
C VAL A 661 25.88 18.57 -0.24
N GLY A 662 26.27 19.45 -1.15
CA GLY A 662 26.02 19.32 -2.58
C GLY A 662 26.51 17.99 -3.16
N GLY A 663 25.73 17.42 -4.05
CA GLY A 663 26.12 16.33 -4.93
C GLY A 663 26.07 14.91 -4.37
N LEU A 664 26.31 14.65 -3.09
CA LEU A 664 26.33 13.30 -2.52
C LEU A 664 24.97 12.62 -2.55
N LYS A 665 23.87 13.38 -2.39
CA LYS A 665 22.50 12.85 -2.44
C LYS A 665 22.03 12.49 -3.85
N LEU A 666 22.71 12.98 -4.89
CA LEU A 666 22.45 12.64 -6.28
C LEU A 666 23.16 11.35 -6.72
N LEU A 667 24.14 10.89 -5.93
CA LEU A 667 24.76 9.59 -6.18
C LEU A 667 23.77 8.45 -5.97
N PRO A 668 23.82 7.39 -6.79
CA PRO A 668 22.93 6.24 -6.60
C PRO A 668 23.07 5.62 -5.22
N TYR A 669 21.95 5.23 -4.62
CA TYR A 669 21.87 4.43 -3.39
C TYR A 669 21.84 2.96 -3.78
N ARG A 670 22.79 2.17 -3.28
CA ARG A 670 22.96 0.77 -3.65
C ARG A 670 22.93 -0.15 -2.45
N LYS A 671 22.20 -1.27 -2.61
CA LYS A 671 22.18 -2.38 -1.65
C LYS A 671 22.26 -3.72 -2.35
N GLN A 672 22.87 -4.70 -1.69
CA GLN A 672 22.94 -6.09 -2.13
C GLN A 672 22.47 -6.98 -0.99
N ASN A 673 21.70 -8.03 -1.32
CA ASN A 673 21.22 -8.99 -0.33
C ASN A 673 21.49 -10.42 -0.82
N ILE A 674 21.95 -11.26 0.10
CA ILE A 674 22.04 -12.71 -0.03
C ILE A 674 21.09 -13.30 1.01
N VAL A 675 20.18 -14.16 0.60
CA VAL A 675 19.17 -14.75 1.46
C VAL A 675 19.12 -16.25 1.28
N MET A 676 19.04 -16.96 2.38
CA MET A 676 18.78 -18.39 2.42
C MET A 676 17.63 -18.68 3.38
N ARG A 677 16.74 -19.57 2.99
CA ARG A 677 15.65 -20.05 3.81
C ARG A 677 15.45 -21.54 3.59
N GLY A 678 15.32 -22.30 4.67
CA GLY A 678 14.98 -23.69 4.62
C GLY A 678 13.83 -24.01 5.57
N THR A 679 12.86 -24.80 5.12
CA THR A 679 11.76 -25.28 5.96
C THR A 679 11.69 -26.80 5.85
N TYR A 680 11.55 -27.46 6.99
CA TYR A 680 11.33 -28.91 7.08
C TYR A 680 10.04 -29.16 7.86
N ALA A 681 9.12 -29.92 7.28
CA ALA A 681 7.90 -30.34 7.93
C ALA A 681 7.81 -31.87 7.96
N TYR A 682 7.59 -32.43 9.14
CA TYR A 682 7.38 -33.86 9.34
C TYR A 682 5.90 -34.15 9.55
N ASP A 683 5.34 -34.88 8.59
CA ASP A 683 3.94 -35.37 8.61
C ASP A 683 2.90 -34.25 8.88
N ASN A 684 3.21 -33.01 8.46
CA ASN A 684 2.47 -31.78 8.80
C ASN A 684 2.28 -31.51 10.30
N ARG A 685 2.94 -32.27 11.18
CA ARG A 685 2.85 -32.12 12.64
C ARG A 685 3.88 -31.18 13.22
N TYR A 686 5.12 -31.37 12.86
CA TYR A 686 6.26 -30.58 13.34
C TYR A 686 6.88 -29.82 12.20
N VAL A 687 7.04 -28.52 12.32
CA VAL A 687 7.63 -27.66 11.29
C VAL A 687 8.81 -26.90 11.91
N LEU A 688 9.95 -26.99 11.26
CA LEU A 688 11.16 -26.23 11.60
C LEU A 688 11.51 -25.33 10.43
N GLU A 689 11.90 -24.10 10.72
CA GLU A 689 12.32 -23.12 9.74
C GLU A 689 13.62 -22.47 10.21
N ALA A 690 14.56 -22.31 9.27
CA ALA A 690 15.76 -21.51 9.47
C ALA A 690 15.91 -20.54 8.28
N SER A 691 16.23 -19.30 8.59
CA SER A 691 16.50 -18.28 7.60
C SER A 691 17.78 -17.53 7.94
N PHE A 692 18.44 -17.05 6.90
CA PHE A 692 19.68 -16.30 6.97
C PHE A 692 19.62 -15.18 5.94
N GLY A 693 19.80 -13.96 6.40
CA GLY A 693 19.92 -12.78 5.54
C GLY A 693 21.31 -12.14 5.71
N ALA A 694 21.96 -11.78 4.63
CA ALA A 694 23.15 -10.96 4.63
C ALA A 694 22.93 -9.74 3.73
N THR A 695 23.05 -8.54 4.25
CA THR A 695 22.85 -7.29 3.51
C THR A 695 24.16 -6.49 3.47
N GLY A 696 24.56 -6.07 2.26
CA GLY A 696 25.63 -5.14 2.03
C GLY A 696 25.09 -3.72 1.81
N SER A 697 25.51 -2.76 2.64
CA SER A 697 25.12 -1.36 2.56
C SER A 697 26.34 -0.45 2.35
N GLU A 698 26.21 0.52 1.46
CA GLU A 698 27.23 1.54 1.24
C GLU A 698 27.26 2.64 2.32
N ASN A 699 26.29 2.66 3.23
CA ASN A 699 26.24 3.61 4.34
C ASN A 699 27.37 3.41 5.36
N PHE A 700 28.03 2.24 5.34
CA PHE A 700 29.10 1.87 6.26
C PHE A 700 30.44 1.76 5.56
N ALA A 701 31.52 1.93 6.34
CA ALA A 701 32.89 1.74 5.88
C ALA A 701 33.14 0.30 5.37
N PRO A 702 34.13 0.07 4.48
CA PRO A 702 34.35 -1.24 3.85
C PRO A 702 34.38 -2.44 4.81
N GLY A 703 34.89 -2.30 6.02
CA GLY A 703 34.94 -3.39 7.04
C GLY A 703 33.59 -3.71 7.68
N ASN A 704 32.63 -2.77 7.69
CA ASN A 704 31.36 -2.86 8.40
C ASN A 704 30.14 -2.96 7.46
N ARG A 705 30.37 -3.06 6.14
CA ARG A 705 29.29 -3.04 5.12
C ARG A 705 28.29 -4.19 5.21
N TRP A 706 28.71 -5.35 5.64
CA TRP A 706 27.89 -6.55 5.65
C TRP A 706 27.30 -6.81 7.03
N GLY A 707 25.97 -6.76 7.12
CA GLY A 707 25.19 -7.19 8.27
C GLY A 707 24.65 -8.61 8.05
N ILE A 708 24.65 -9.42 9.11
CA ILE A 708 24.22 -10.82 9.10
C ILE A 708 23.06 -11.01 10.06
N PHE A 709 21.96 -11.57 9.57
CA PHE A 709 20.68 -11.64 10.26
C PHE A 709 20.09 -13.07 10.23
N PRO A 710 20.50 -13.97 11.14
CA PRO A 710 19.93 -15.31 11.26
C PRO A 710 18.59 -15.27 11.99
N ALA A 711 17.68 -16.19 11.62
CA ALA A 711 16.46 -16.45 12.38
C ALA A 711 16.07 -17.92 12.32
N VAL A 712 15.42 -18.39 13.38
CA VAL A 712 14.92 -19.76 13.51
C VAL A 712 13.50 -19.74 14.03
N GLY A 713 12.73 -20.77 13.67
CA GLY A 713 11.39 -20.91 14.17
C GLY A 713 10.92 -22.35 14.17
N ALA A 714 9.95 -22.64 15.01
CA ALA A 714 9.32 -23.95 15.14
C ALA A 714 7.80 -23.80 15.26
N ALA A 715 7.06 -24.75 14.69
CA ALA A 715 5.64 -24.86 14.90
C ALA A 715 5.22 -26.30 15.15
N TRP A 716 4.23 -26.46 16.03
CA TRP A 716 3.61 -27.72 16.35
C TRP A 716 2.12 -27.68 16.02
N ASN A 717 1.72 -28.45 15.02
CA ASN A 717 0.32 -28.62 14.63
C ASN A 717 -0.31 -29.69 15.53
N VAL A 718 -0.72 -29.29 16.74
CA VAL A 718 -1.27 -30.19 17.78
C VAL A 718 -2.53 -30.91 17.27
N HIS A 719 -3.36 -30.23 16.48
CA HIS A 719 -4.58 -30.79 15.87
C HIS A 719 -4.30 -31.98 14.93
N ALA A 720 -3.08 -32.09 14.39
CA ALA A 720 -2.67 -33.21 13.53
C ALA A 720 -2.19 -34.45 14.31
N GLU A 721 -2.09 -34.37 15.64
CA GLU A 721 -1.68 -35.48 16.49
C GLU A 721 -2.80 -36.51 16.65
N LYS A 722 -2.43 -37.79 16.75
CA LYS A 722 -3.38 -38.91 16.85
C LYS A 722 -4.34 -38.79 18.05
N PHE A 723 -3.89 -38.20 19.16
CA PHE A 723 -4.72 -38.01 20.34
C PHE A 723 -5.80 -36.94 20.16
N MET A 724 -5.62 -35.99 19.22
CA MET A 724 -6.59 -34.94 18.88
C MET A 724 -7.60 -35.42 17.83
N GLN A 725 -7.28 -36.45 17.04
CA GLN A 725 -8.11 -36.94 15.96
C GLN A 725 -9.27 -37.87 16.46
N LYS A 726 -9.56 -37.88 17.76
CA LYS A 726 -10.71 -38.59 18.34
C LYS A 726 -12.00 -37.83 17.98
N GLU A 727 -13.05 -38.59 17.71
CA GLU A 727 -14.42 -38.07 17.47
C GLU A 727 -14.81 -37.11 18.62
N ASN A 728 -15.46 -35.98 18.29
CA ASN A 728 -15.92 -34.89 19.16
C ASN A 728 -14.89 -33.82 19.57
N ILE A 729 -13.57 -34.05 19.53
CA ILE A 729 -12.59 -33.00 19.87
C ILE A 729 -12.46 -32.04 18.69
N LEU A 730 -12.32 -32.55 17.48
CA LEU A 730 -12.16 -31.75 16.27
C LEU A 730 -13.43 -30.97 15.87
N ASP A 731 -14.60 -31.39 16.33
CA ASP A 731 -15.86 -30.66 16.14
C ASP A 731 -15.87 -29.34 16.94
N ILE A 732 -15.22 -29.32 18.09
CA ILE A 732 -15.10 -28.16 18.98
C ILE A 732 -13.83 -27.37 18.68
N LEU A 733 -12.68 -28.08 18.60
CA LEU A 733 -11.34 -27.52 18.41
C LEU A 733 -10.77 -28.02 17.07
N SER A 734 -11.28 -27.47 15.98
CA SER A 734 -10.91 -27.90 14.62
C SER A 734 -9.44 -27.62 14.25
N LYS A 735 -8.79 -26.70 14.94
CA LYS A 735 -7.39 -26.35 14.76
C LYS A 735 -6.77 -25.97 16.09
N LEU A 736 -5.57 -26.47 16.36
CA LEU A 736 -4.70 -25.98 17.42
C LEU A 736 -3.27 -26.06 16.92
N ARG A 737 -2.60 -24.92 16.92
CA ARG A 737 -1.21 -24.79 16.50
C ARG A 737 -0.45 -23.84 17.40
N LEU A 738 0.72 -24.25 17.84
CA LEU A 738 1.65 -23.44 18.62
C LEU A 738 2.84 -23.07 17.74
N ARG A 739 3.32 -21.83 17.87
CA ARG A 739 4.44 -21.29 17.08
C ARG A 739 5.39 -20.54 17.99
N ALA A 740 6.69 -20.65 17.70
CA ALA A 740 7.73 -19.86 18.35
C ALA A 740 8.78 -19.48 17.31
N SER A 741 9.28 -18.26 17.37
CA SER A 741 10.39 -17.80 16.53
C SER A 741 11.31 -16.86 17.29
N TYR A 742 12.59 -16.88 16.92
CA TYR A 742 13.63 -15.97 17.41
C TYR A 742 14.56 -15.63 16.26
N GLY A 743 14.99 -14.38 16.18
CA GLY A 743 15.96 -13.98 15.16
C GLY A 743 16.41 -12.54 15.27
N LEU A 744 17.39 -12.24 14.43
CA LEU A 744 18.00 -10.92 14.32
C LEU A 744 17.50 -10.24 13.04
N THR A 745 17.30 -8.94 13.12
CA THR A 745 17.12 -8.06 11.96
C THR A 745 17.97 -6.82 12.13
N GLY A 746 18.41 -6.20 11.05
CA GLY A 746 19.27 -5.03 11.10
C GLY A 746 18.64 -3.80 10.44
N ASN A 747 19.16 -2.64 10.76
CA ASN A 747 18.80 -1.39 10.09
C ASN A 747 20.09 -0.62 9.76
N ASP A 748 20.15 -0.03 8.55
CA ASP A 748 21.28 0.76 8.05
C ASP A 748 20.91 2.23 7.79
N ASN A 749 19.80 2.68 8.34
CA ASN A 749 19.31 4.04 8.12
C ASN A 749 20.14 5.03 8.96
N THR A 750 20.83 5.93 8.28
CA THR A 750 21.62 7.02 8.87
C THR A 750 20.87 8.36 8.88
N GLY A 751 19.53 8.33 8.81
CA GLY A 751 18.71 9.54 8.68
C GLY A 751 18.89 10.20 7.31
N SER A 752 19.15 11.51 7.28
CA SER A 752 19.33 12.28 6.05
C SER A 752 20.77 12.26 5.51
N ASP A 753 21.75 11.82 6.31
CA ASP A 753 23.17 11.95 6.00
C ASP A 753 23.70 10.70 5.29
N ARG A 754 24.59 10.90 4.30
CA ARG A 754 25.25 9.83 3.55
C ARG A 754 26.72 9.79 3.87
N PHE A 755 27.27 8.57 3.85
CA PHE A 755 28.71 8.34 4.01
C PHE A 755 29.30 8.99 5.28
N VAL A 756 28.50 9.01 6.37
CA VAL A 756 28.92 9.58 7.67
C VAL A 756 30.21 8.95 8.24
N TYR A 757 30.66 7.82 7.66
CA TYR A 757 31.95 7.24 7.96
C TYR A 757 33.14 8.00 7.33
N ARG A 758 32.87 9.02 6.46
CA ARG A 758 33.90 9.84 5.81
C ARG A 758 33.85 11.27 6.36
N GLU A 759 35.00 11.85 6.45
CA GLU A 759 35.13 13.29 6.70
C GLU A 759 34.57 14.07 5.51
N LEU A 760 33.84 15.13 5.81
CA LEU A 760 33.32 16.05 4.83
C LEU A 760 33.72 17.46 5.18
N LEU A 761 34.59 18.02 4.35
CA LEU A 761 34.98 19.42 4.41
C LEU A 761 34.07 20.25 3.51
N THR A 762 33.62 21.38 4.01
CA THR A 762 32.77 22.32 3.27
C THR A 762 33.44 23.70 3.23
N ASP A 763 33.42 24.31 2.07
CA ASP A 763 33.76 25.72 1.89
C ASP A 763 32.49 26.54 2.18
N SER A 764 32.57 27.47 3.14
CA SER A 764 31.43 28.28 3.57
C SER A 764 31.08 29.42 2.61
N GLY A 765 31.81 29.59 1.50
CA GLY A 765 31.67 30.82 0.73
C GLY A 765 31.98 32.06 1.62
N SER A 766 31.57 33.22 1.21
CA SER A 766 31.78 34.45 1.98
C SER A 766 31.06 34.45 3.33
N GLN A 767 31.80 34.29 4.41
CA GLN A 767 31.34 34.64 5.76
C GLN A 767 32.14 35.87 6.24
N ASN A 768 31.43 36.91 6.61
CA ASN A 768 32.01 38.09 7.21
C ASN A 768 32.73 37.71 8.51
N VAL A 769 34.02 37.47 8.46
CA VAL A 769 34.86 37.47 9.65
C VAL A 769 35.09 38.92 10.02
N GLY A 770 34.24 39.47 10.88
CA GLY A 770 34.39 40.83 11.38
C GLY A 770 35.68 40.96 12.20
N LEU A 771 36.78 41.28 11.54
CA LEU A 771 38.03 41.68 12.20
C LEU A 771 38.09 43.18 12.48
N ASN A 772 36.98 43.92 12.30
CA ASN A 772 36.90 45.35 12.68
C ASN A 772 35.78 45.53 13.73
N PRO A 773 36.16 45.70 15.00
CA PRO A 773 35.21 46.19 16.00
C PRO A 773 34.99 47.69 15.74
N GLY A 774 33.89 48.08 15.16
CA GLY A 774 33.41 49.46 15.26
C GLY A 774 33.11 50.24 14.01
N THR A 775 32.93 49.66 12.83
CA THR A 775 32.41 50.45 11.68
C THR A 775 31.28 49.71 10.97
N ASN A 776 30.07 50.28 11.09
CA ASN A 776 28.98 49.95 10.19
C ASN A 776 29.39 50.36 8.75
N GLY A 777 29.72 49.41 7.89
CA GLY A 777 29.88 49.64 6.46
C GLY A 777 31.31 49.57 5.89
N GLY A 778 32.28 48.95 6.58
CA GLY A 778 33.61 48.68 6.02
C GLY A 778 33.62 47.52 5.02
N PRO A 779 34.58 47.46 4.07
CA PRO A 779 34.69 46.38 3.10
C PRO A 779 34.83 45.05 3.83
N THR A 780 33.92 44.15 3.58
CA THR A 780 33.93 42.78 4.05
C THR A 780 35.03 42.02 3.31
N ASN A 781 36.12 41.65 3.99
CA ASN A 781 37.09 40.72 3.44
C ASN A 781 36.42 39.33 3.47
N ASP A 782 35.90 38.91 2.34
CA ASP A 782 35.38 37.57 2.09
C ASP A 782 36.56 36.58 2.09
N MET A 783 36.95 36.09 3.24
CA MET A 783 37.83 34.92 3.32
C MET A 783 36.96 33.67 3.32
N GLY A 784 37.06 32.87 2.24
CA GLY A 784 36.53 31.52 2.22
C GLY A 784 37.02 30.72 3.43
N ARG A 785 36.12 30.10 4.16
CA ARG A 785 36.45 29.33 5.35
C ARG A 785 36.15 27.85 5.07
N ILE A 786 37.18 27.02 5.04
CA ILE A 786 37.05 25.58 5.01
C ILE A 786 36.82 25.11 6.44
N TYR A 787 35.76 24.37 6.65
CA TYR A 787 35.47 23.73 7.94
C TYR A 787 35.00 22.29 7.77
N GLU A 788 35.22 21.49 8.78
CA GLU A 788 34.72 20.13 8.87
C GLU A 788 33.21 20.15 9.13
N ASN A 789 32.42 19.73 8.13
CA ASN A 789 30.98 19.69 8.23
C ASN A 789 30.50 18.37 8.85
N THR A 790 31.19 17.26 8.55
CA THR A 790 30.88 15.94 9.13
C THR A 790 32.17 15.32 9.63
N PHE A 791 32.23 15.02 10.92
CA PHE A 791 33.33 14.26 11.51
C PHE A 791 33.26 12.80 11.09
N ALA A 792 34.36 12.24 10.60
CA ALA A 792 34.43 10.85 10.15
C ALA A 792 34.12 9.87 11.28
N ALA A 793 33.12 8.99 11.06
CA ALA A 793 32.77 7.92 11.98
C ALA A 793 32.95 6.53 11.32
N PRO A 794 34.18 6.06 11.04
CA PRO A 794 34.45 4.83 10.30
C PRO A 794 34.06 3.56 11.07
N TYR A 795 33.84 3.67 12.36
CA TYR A 795 33.49 2.58 13.29
C TYR A 795 31.99 2.28 13.36
N ILE A 796 31.15 3.12 12.77
CA ILE A 796 29.70 2.86 12.80
C ILE A 796 29.33 1.58 12.07
N SER A 797 28.27 0.95 12.55
CA SER A 797 27.78 -0.33 12.06
C SER A 797 26.25 -0.40 12.13
N TRP A 798 25.73 -1.57 11.93
CA TRP A 798 24.30 -1.89 11.88
C TRP A 798 23.62 -1.71 13.24
N GLU A 799 22.43 -1.12 13.27
CA GLU A 799 21.48 -1.33 14.36
C GLU A 799 21.01 -2.78 14.31
N ILE A 800 20.92 -3.44 15.46
CA ILE A 800 20.50 -4.83 15.56
C ILE A 800 19.24 -4.93 16.41
N GLU A 801 18.21 -5.58 15.87
CA GLU A 801 16.99 -5.87 16.62
C GLU A 801 16.85 -7.38 16.85
N LYS A 802 16.77 -7.78 18.11
CA LYS A 802 16.50 -9.12 18.60
C LYS A 802 15.00 -9.27 18.76
N LYS A 803 14.38 -10.19 17.99
CA LYS A 803 12.91 -10.38 17.98
C LYS A 803 12.57 -11.78 18.48
N SER A 804 11.67 -11.84 19.46
CA SER A 804 11.05 -13.08 19.94
C SER A 804 9.56 -13.03 19.69
N ASN A 805 8.98 -14.13 19.21
CA ASN A 805 7.54 -14.24 18.99
C ASN A 805 7.02 -15.60 19.43
N PHE A 806 5.88 -15.61 20.12
CA PHE A 806 5.13 -16.80 20.51
C PHE A 806 3.71 -16.66 20.02
N GLY A 807 3.21 -17.64 19.26
CA GLY A 807 1.90 -17.56 18.62
C GLY A 807 1.05 -18.81 18.85
N ILE A 808 -0.27 -18.58 18.85
CA ILE A 808 -1.27 -19.63 18.91
C ILE A 808 -2.32 -19.39 17.84
N ASP A 809 -2.64 -20.44 17.05
CA ASP A 809 -3.74 -20.45 16.11
C ASP A 809 -4.76 -21.49 16.57
N MET A 810 -6.00 -21.08 16.81
CA MET A 810 -7.10 -21.92 17.21
C MET A 810 -8.26 -21.82 16.23
N GLY A 811 -8.83 -22.97 15.88
CA GLY A 811 -10.15 -23.07 15.25
C GLY A 811 -11.12 -23.59 16.31
N LEU A 812 -11.97 -22.73 16.85
CA LEU A 812 -12.93 -23.07 17.91
C LEU A 812 -14.35 -22.96 17.36
N PHE A 813 -15.11 -24.04 17.38
CA PHE A 813 -16.42 -24.15 16.73
C PHE A 813 -16.34 -23.73 15.25
N ARG A 814 -16.95 -22.60 14.88
CA ARG A 814 -16.92 -21.97 13.54
C ARG A 814 -16.07 -20.71 13.49
N GLY A 815 -15.34 -20.43 14.57
CA GLY A 815 -14.44 -19.28 14.71
C GLY A 815 -12.97 -19.64 14.49
N ARG A 816 -12.19 -18.69 14.05
CA ARG A 816 -10.73 -18.76 13.99
C ARG A 816 -10.15 -17.67 14.88
N ILE A 817 -9.24 -18.04 15.77
CA ILE A 817 -8.51 -17.13 16.65
C ILE A 817 -7.04 -17.28 16.33
N THR A 818 -6.35 -16.16 16.16
CA THR A 818 -4.89 -16.09 16.06
C THR A 818 -4.42 -15.07 17.06
N ALA A 819 -3.46 -15.42 17.92
CA ALA A 819 -2.87 -14.50 18.87
C ALA A 819 -1.35 -14.69 18.91
N ASP A 820 -0.63 -13.58 18.99
CA ASP A 820 0.82 -13.54 19.06
C ASP A 820 1.25 -12.62 20.22
N TYR A 821 2.19 -13.06 21.03
CA TYR A 821 2.97 -12.26 21.98
C TYR A 821 4.34 -12.00 21.36
N PHE A 822 4.86 -10.78 21.47
CA PHE A 822 6.16 -10.40 20.95
C PHE A 822 6.95 -9.59 21.97
N HIS A 823 8.28 -9.80 21.93
CA HIS A 823 9.25 -8.99 22.66
C HIS A 823 10.45 -8.71 21.75
N ASN A 824 10.68 -7.42 21.48
CA ASN A 824 11.76 -6.94 20.63
C ASN A 824 12.70 -6.06 21.45
N ARG A 825 14.00 -6.21 21.25
CA ARG A 825 15.02 -5.34 21.81
C ARG A 825 15.94 -4.88 20.68
N ARG A 826 15.99 -3.58 20.46
CA ARG A 826 16.86 -2.95 19.46
C ARG A 826 18.04 -2.31 20.16
N GLU A 827 19.25 -2.63 19.70
CA GLU A 827 20.52 -2.18 20.23
C GLU A 827 21.32 -1.50 19.12
N ASP A 828 22.38 -0.78 19.52
CA ASP A 828 23.30 -0.10 18.61
C ASP A 828 22.58 0.93 17.71
N ILE A 829 21.54 1.59 18.21
CA ILE A 829 20.83 2.62 17.47
C ILE A 829 21.80 3.76 17.16
N LEU A 830 21.88 4.12 15.87
CA LEU A 830 22.81 5.12 15.39
C LEU A 830 22.30 6.54 15.70
N ILE A 831 23.07 7.29 16.49
CA ILE A 831 22.73 8.66 16.89
C ILE A 831 23.93 9.59 16.78
N GLN A 832 23.68 10.89 16.66
CA GLN A 832 24.68 11.92 16.96
C GLN A 832 24.74 12.13 18.48
N ARG A 833 25.98 12.17 19.02
CA ARG A 833 26.20 12.39 20.45
C ARG A 833 25.83 13.82 20.83
N VAL A 834 25.01 13.99 21.87
CA VAL A 834 24.59 15.31 22.36
C VAL A 834 25.29 15.72 23.66
N THR A 835 25.92 14.78 24.36
CA THR A 835 26.62 15.05 25.61
C THR A 835 28.05 15.53 25.42
N ILE A 836 28.51 15.66 24.18
CA ILE A 836 29.85 16.20 23.89
C ILE A 836 29.84 17.72 24.09
N PRO A 837 30.70 18.26 24.94
CA PRO A 837 30.74 19.69 25.20
C PRO A 837 31.08 20.49 23.94
N THR A 838 30.42 21.64 23.73
CA THR A 838 30.72 22.56 22.61
C THR A 838 32.15 23.06 22.57
N ALA A 839 32.84 23.09 23.73
CA ALA A 839 34.23 23.45 23.86
C ALA A 839 35.20 22.51 23.08
N THR A 840 34.75 21.32 22.69
CA THR A 840 35.53 20.40 21.84
C THR A 840 35.68 20.91 20.40
N GLY A 841 34.86 21.90 19.99
CA GLY A 841 34.95 22.56 18.70
C GLY A 841 34.27 21.81 17.54
N PHE A 842 33.59 20.71 17.78
CA PHE A 842 32.78 20.04 16.74
C PHE A 842 31.65 20.95 16.30
N ARG A 843 31.49 21.15 15.01
CA ARG A 843 30.32 21.82 14.45
C ARG A 843 29.11 20.91 14.43
N GLN A 844 29.33 19.66 14.09
CA GLN A 844 28.38 18.58 14.24
C GLN A 844 29.01 17.48 15.09
N ASN A 845 28.29 17.03 16.09
CA ASN A 845 28.77 15.96 16.94
C ASN A 845 28.91 14.64 16.16
N PRO A 846 29.91 13.80 16.49
CA PRO A 846 30.15 12.54 15.81
C PRO A 846 28.99 11.56 15.98
N TRP A 847 28.81 10.74 14.97
CA TRP A 847 27.86 9.62 14.99
C TRP A 847 28.41 8.43 15.78
N GLN A 848 27.55 7.75 16.51
CA GLN A 848 27.90 6.55 17.26
C GLN A 848 26.71 5.59 17.38
N ASN A 849 26.97 4.28 17.36
CA ASN A 849 26.01 3.25 17.75
C ASN A 849 25.93 3.23 19.28
N PHE A 850 24.82 3.72 19.84
CA PHE A 850 24.72 3.93 21.28
C PHE A 850 23.35 3.56 21.85
N GLY A 851 22.26 3.90 21.14
CA GLY A 851 20.90 3.81 21.71
C GLY A 851 20.38 2.38 21.88
N VAL A 852 19.50 2.23 22.86
CA VAL A 852 18.79 0.97 23.13
C VAL A 852 17.32 1.23 23.38
N THR A 853 16.45 0.43 22.74
CA THR A 853 15.01 0.45 22.97
C THR A 853 14.46 -0.95 23.14
N THR A 854 13.33 -1.07 23.83
CA THR A 854 12.51 -2.28 23.86
C THR A 854 11.13 -2.01 23.31
N ASN A 855 10.48 -3.02 22.74
CA ASN A 855 9.11 -2.96 22.28
C ASN A 855 8.45 -4.32 22.49
N GLU A 856 7.39 -4.36 23.28
CA GLU A 856 6.69 -5.59 23.63
C GLU A 856 5.18 -5.42 23.58
N GLY A 857 4.47 -6.54 23.44
CA GLY A 857 3.03 -6.49 23.36
C GLY A 857 2.41 -7.76 22.81
N PHE A 858 1.13 -7.64 22.45
CA PHE A 858 0.40 -8.74 21.83
C PHE A 858 -0.50 -8.22 20.70
N ASP A 859 -0.72 -9.10 19.74
CA ASP A 859 -1.73 -8.86 18.72
C ASP A 859 -2.61 -10.10 18.56
N ALA A 860 -3.93 -9.89 18.40
CA ALA A 860 -4.87 -10.98 18.23
C ALA A 860 -5.96 -10.64 17.21
N SER A 861 -6.46 -11.66 16.53
CA SER A 861 -7.60 -11.57 15.64
C SER A 861 -8.57 -12.71 15.90
N ILE A 862 -9.86 -12.40 15.85
CA ILE A 862 -10.94 -13.37 15.88
C ILE A 862 -11.80 -13.18 14.63
N THR A 863 -12.10 -14.26 13.94
CA THR A 863 -13.03 -14.26 12.81
C THR A 863 -14.05 -15.36 13.04
N VAL A 864 -15.32 -15.00 12.99
CA VAL A 864 -16.46 -15.95 13.12
C VAL A 864 -17.31 -15.85 11.86
N LYS A 865 -17.67 -17.01 11.30
CA LYS A 865 -18.60 -17.07 10.17
C LYS A 865 -19.68 -18.08 10.53
N HIS A 866 -20.92 -17.64 10.51
CA HIS A 866 -22.08 -18.47 10.86
C HIS A 866 -23.17 -18.35 9.82
N ASN A 867 -23.63 -19.49 9.32
CA ASN A 867 -24.78 -19.56 8.43
C ASN A 867 -26.05 -19.67 9.28
N ILE A 868 -26.99 -18.74 9.09
CA ILE A 868 -28.29 -18.72 9.76
C ILE A 868 -29.34 -19.14 8.73
N GLY A 869 -29.80 -20.37 8.83
CA GLY A 869 -30.65 -20.95 7.81
C GLY A 869 -29.89 -21.17 6.48
N LYS A 870 -30.61 -21.03 5.34
CA LYS A 870 -30.05 -21.26 4.00
C LYS A 870 -29.58 -19.98 3.32
N ASP A 871 -30.15 -18.81 3.68
CA ASP A 871 -30.00 -17.55 2.92
C ASP A 871 -29.13 -16.49 3.62
N TRP A 872 -28.81 -16.67 4.91
CA TRP A 872 -28.10 -15.67 5.70
C TRP A 872 -26.72 -16.17 6.12
N VAL A 873 -25.72 -15.36 5.87
CA VAL A 873 -24.35 -15.56 6.35
C VAL A 873 -23.97 -14.41 7.25
N LEU A 874 -23.80 -14.69 8.53
CA LEU A 874 -23.24 -13.71 9.49
C LEU A 874 -21.74 -13.91 9.57
N SER A 875 -20.98 -12.85 9.32
CA SER A 875 -19.53 -12.83 9.53
C SER A 875 -19.15 -11.67 10.43
N ALA A 876 -18.30 -11.94 11.41
CA ALA A 876 -17.75 -10.94 12.31
C ALA A 876 -16.23 -11.11 12.41
N ARG A 877 -15.49 -9.99 12.41
CA ARG A 877 -14.06 -9.95 12.64
C ARG A 877 -13.75 -8.92 13.72
N GLY A 878 -12.91 -9.29 14.67
CA GLY A 878 -12.34 -8.40 15.68
C GLY A 878 -10.82 -8.51 15.65
N ASN A 879 -10.14 -7.37 15.76
CA ASN A 879 -8.69 -7.29 15.88
C ASN A 879 -8.32 -6.45 17.09
N VAL A 880 -7.29 -6.86 17.82
CA VAL A 880 -6.70 -6.08 18.90
C VAL A 880 -5.19 -6.08 18.74
N THR A 881 -4.59 -4.92 18.99
CA THR A 881 -3.13 -4.75 19.02
C THR A 881 -2.78 -3.88 20.20
N TYR A 882 -1.88 -4.37 21.03
CA TYR A 882 -1.31 -3.64 22.14
C TYR A 882 0.22 -3.71 22.02
N ALA A 883 0.86 -2.55 21.96
CA ALA A 883 2.32 -2.46 21.83
C ALA A 883 2.83 -1.29 22.68
N VAL A 884 3.84 -1.55 23.50
CA VAL A 884 4.49 -0.53 24.33
C VAL A 884 5.97 -0.56 24.04
N ASN A 885 6.51 0.58 23.64
CA ASN A 885 7.94 0.76 23.49
C ASN A 885 8.51 1.55 24.67
N LYS A 886 9.81 1.38 24.91
CA LYS A 886 10.52 2.09 25.96
C LYS A 886 11.94 2.40 25.50
N ILE A 887 12.38 3.63 25.72
CA ILE A 887 13.78 4.04 25.54
C ILE A 887 14.55 3.55 26.77
N ILE A 888 15.49 2.64 26.56
CA ILE A 888 16.32 2.07 27.63
C ILE A 888 17.60 2.86 27.79
N GLU A 889 18.19 3.28 26.64
CA GLU A 889 19.42 4.04 26.63
C GLU A 889 19.38 5.08 25.49
N LYS A 890 19.68 6.32 25.83
CA LYS A 890 19.77 7.44 24.92
C LYS A 890 20.85 8.40 25.40
N ASP A 891 21.64 8.96 24.50
CA ASP A 891 22.58 10.03 24.83
C ASP A 891 21.79 11.32 25.05
N GLU A 892 21.56 11.68 26.32
CA GLU A 892 20.82 12.90 26.69
C GLU A 892 21.55 13.65 27.83
N ILE A 893 21.46 14.97 27.79
CA ILE A 893 21.99 15.83 28.81
C ILE A 893 21.18 15.58 30.12
N PRO A 894 21.85 15.45 31.28
CA PRO A 894 21.15 15.30 32.56
C PRO A 894 20.09 16.39 32.74
N GLN A 895 18.86 15.97 33.01
CA GLN A 895 17.72 16.87 33.21
C GLN A 895 17.63 17.31 34.67
N ALA A 896 17.12 18.55 34.89
CA ALA A 896 16.89 19.07 36.24
C ALA A 896 15.92 18.19 37.05
N TYR A 897 14.95 17.58 36.36
CA TYR A 897 13.93 16.73 36.95
C TYR A 897 13.85 15.39 36.21
N PRO A 898 13.71 14.25 36.94
CA PRO A 898 13.65 12.91 36.34
C PRO A 898 12.53 12.72 35.29
N TRP A 899 11.39 13.40 35.45
CA TRP A 899 10.26 13.30 34.54
C TRP A 899 10.49 14.02 33.20
N LEU A 900 11.49 14.91 33.12
CA LEU A 900 11.90 15.52 31.86
C LEU A 900 12.80 14.61 31.01
N ALA A 901 13.40 13.57 31.62
CA ALA A 901 14.24 12.64 30.90
C ALA A 901 13.42 11.87 29.84
N GLN A 902 14.04 11.60 28.70
CA GLN A 902 13.42 10.75 27.65
C GLN A 902 13.73 9.28 27.90
N THR A 903 14.89 8.97 28.48
CA THR A 903 15.24 7.61 28.91
C THR A 903 14.22 7.13 29.95
N GLY A 904 13.68 5.93 29.73
CA GLY A 904 12.63 5.36 30.56
C GLY A 904 11.20 5.64 30.09
N THR A 905 11.00 6.51 29.09
CA THR A 905 9.67 6.82 28.51
C THR A 905 9.49 6.14 27.15
N SER A 906 8.26 6.18 26.61
CA SER A 906 7.98 5.71 25.26
C SER A 906 8.52 6.68 24.22
N ILE A 907 8.83 6.16 23.03
CA ILE A 907 9.25 6.96 21.87
C ILE A 907 8.11 7.92 21.50
N GLY A 908 8.44 9.21 21.34
CA GLY A 908 7.46 10.24 20.96
C GLY A 908 6.55 10.69 22.11
N THR A 909 6.90 10.39 23.38
CA THR A 909 6.18 10.94 24.53
C THR A 909 6.29 12.45 24.55
N ASN A 910 5.16 13.14 24.51
CA ASN A 910 5.09 14.59 24.66
C ASN A 910 5.22 14.95 26.15
N LYS A 911 6.04 15.94 26.42
CA LYS A 911 6.14 16.56 27.74
C LYS A 911 5.21 17.79 27.71
N ILE A 912 4.24 17.82 28.59
CA ILE A 912 3.25 18.89 28.67
C ILE A 912 3.06 19.28 30.15
N TYR A 913 2.66 20.49 30.36
CA TYR A 913 2.19 20.90 31.68
C TYR A 913 0.79 20.34 31.94
N VAL A 914 0.53 19.89 33.14
CA VAL A 914 -0.79 19.44 33.57
C VAL A 914 -1.50 20.64 34.23
N ALA A 915 -2.60 21.09 33.60
CA ALA A 915 -3.40 22.16 34.20
C ALA A 915 -4.07 21.67 35.48
N GLU A 916 -3.78 22.31 36.61
CA GLU A 916 -4.39 22.00 37.90
C GLU A 916 -5.72 22.72 38.11
N GLY A 917 -5.99 23.76 37.30
CA GLY A 917 -7.22 24.55 37.37
C GLY A 917 -7.01 25.99 36.88
N LEU A 918 -8.01 26.81 37.07
CA LEU A 918 -7.94 28.24 36.88
C LEU A 918 -7.68 28.92 38.22
N PHE A 919 -6.96 30.03 38.21
CA PHE A 919 -6.79 30.81 39.39
C PHE A 919 -8.14 31.35 39.91
N THR A 920 -8.30 31.33 41.21
CA THR A 920 -9.48 31.87 41.94
C THR A 920 -9.01 32.95 42.89
N ASN A 921 -9.95 33.74 43.42
CA ASN A 921 -9.62 34.73 44.45
C ASN A 921 -8.96 34.11 45.70
N GLN A 922 -9.08 32.79 45.87
CA GLN A 922 -8.47 32.09 47.02
C GLN A 922 -6.97 31.90 46.84
N ASP A 923 -6.48 31.98 45.61
CA ASP A 923 -5.06 31.79 45.26
C ASP A 923 -4.25 33.08 45.48
N PHE A 924 -4.92 34.21 45.67
CA PHE A 924 -4.30 35.54 45.83
C PHE A 924 -4.45 36.11 47.24
N ILE A 925 -3.49 36.95 47.61
CA ILE A 925 -3.60 37.94 48.67
C ILE A 925 -4.14 39.19 47.98
N ILE A 926 -5.40 39.54 48.32
CA ILE A 926 -6.08 40.66 47.70
C ILE A 926 -5.99 41.85 48.65
N THR A 927 -5.51 43.00 48.18
CA THR A 927 -5.38 44.24 48.96
C THR A 927 -6.07 45.37 48.20
N GLU A 928 -7.05 46.06 48.89
CA GLU A 928 -7.71 47.22 48.30
C GLU A 928 -6.79 48.44 48.34
N LYS A 929 -6.74 49.17 47.25
CA LYS A 929 -5.98 50.39 47.06
C LYS A 929 -6.87 51.62 47.43
N SER A 930 -6.22 52.78 47.66
CA SER A 930 -6.93 54.03 48.02
C SER A 930 -7.84 54.58 46.90
N ASP A 931 -7.70 54.07 45.65
CA ASP A 931 -8.54 54.43 44.50
C ASP A 931 -9.73 53.49 44.31
N GLY A 932 -9.92 52.49 45.19
CA GLY A 932 -10.97 51.50 45.11
C GLY A 932 -10.64 50.30 44.17
N SER A 933 -9.45 50.23 43.58
CA SER A 933 -8.98 49.08 42.86
C SER A 933 -8.32 48.08 43.81
N TYR A 934 -8.13 46.83 43.31
CA TYR A 934 -7.54 45.75 44.09
C TYR A 934 -6.15 45.39 43.54
N ASN A 935 -5.21 45.10 44.43
CA ASN A 935 -3.93 44.52 44.11
C ASN A 935 -3.97 43.03 44.43
N TYR A 936 -3.71 42.18 43.42
CA TYR A 936 -3.68 40.73 43.51
C TYR A 936 -2.22 40.28 43.58
N LYS A 937 -1.80 39.73 44.70
CA LYS A 937 -0.51 39.09 44.86
C LYS A 937 -0.71 37.58 45.02
N LEU A 938 -0.11 36.78 44.18
CA LEU A 938 -0.18 35.33 44.29
C LEU A 938 0.33 34.89 45.67
N LYS A 939 -0.35 33.94 46.32
CA LYS A 939 0.07 33.36 47.60
C LYS A 939 1.33 32.50 47.38
N ASP A 940 2.19 32.47 48.41
CA ASP A 940 3.38 31.63 48.38
C ASP A 940 3.00 30.16 48.25
N GLY A 941 3.67 29.42 47.37
CA GLY A 941 3.43 27.99 47.08
C GLY A 941 2.38 27.70 46.02
N ILE A 942 1.74 28.74 45.45
CA ILE A 942 0.91 28.58 44.27
C ILE A 942 1.83 28.57 43.03
N ALA A 943 1.82 27.48 42.28
CA ALA A 943 2.61 27.32 41.05
C ALA A 943 2.10 28.26 39.94
N THR A 944 2.98 28.93 39.27
CA THR A 944 2.67 29.74 38.07
C THR A 944 3.52 29.26 36.90
N TYR A 945 3.06 29.49 35.69
CA TYR A 945 3.83 29.25 34.49
C TYR A 945 5.13 30.10 34.39
N ALA A 946 5.15 31.25 35.03
CA ALA A 946 6.29 32.17 35.01
C ALA A 946 7.32 31.91 36.14
N ALA A 947 7.06 30.96 37.03
CA ALA A 947 7.94 30.67 38.17
C ALA A 947 9.08 29.69 37.88
N ASP A 948 9.09 29.11 36.68
CA ASP A 948 10.14 28.20 36.17
C ASP A 948 10.96 28.87 35.08
#